data_d38a16ed14da46028ec658ad6d2e6ede
#
_entry.id   d38a16ed14da46028ec658ad6d2e6ede
#
_cell.length_a   1.000
_cell.length_b   1.000
_cell.length_c   1.000
_cell.angle_alpha   90.00
_cell.angle_beta   90.00
_cell.angle_gamma   90.00
#
_symmetry.space_group_name_H-M   'P 1'
#
loop_
_entity.id
_entity.type
_entity.pdbx_description
1 polymer ?
#
loop_
_entity_poly.entity_id
_entity_poly.type
_entity_poly.pdbx_seq_one_letter_code
_entity_poly.pdbx_strand_id
1 'polypeptide(L)'
;MTKGLPDPRIPAGPLADAWRRTREGLPLISPLRKGQMDVLVVGTGLAGASAAATLAQQGYRVTVLSFHDSPRRAHSVAAQGGINAARSVAVDGDSVSRLFADTLKGGDFRAREAGCQRLAEISSGIIDQCVAQGVPFAREYGGSLATRSFGGALVSRTFYARGQTGQQLLYGAYQALMRQVELGRVQLLTRRDVLELITVDGVARGVVARHLLSGELEVHTARTVLLCTGGYSNVYFLSTNALKSNTSAIWRAHRKGALFANPCFTQIHPTCIPSGDVFQSKLTLMSESLRNDGRVWLPKNPGETRQPDAIPEEERDYFLERLYPTYGNMTPRDVASRRARELCNAGRGVGPGGRSVYLDLTDAIRAEGKDAIAARYGNLMTMYERISGDDPYKKPMRIYPAPHYTMGGLWVDYHLMSSIPGLFVLGEANYSEHGANRLGASALMQGLADGYFIAPSTVTAWLAGNPAQDVATDHPACREGLESNRRRRSQLINSAGSTPVDSFHRELGSVMIDRCGISRHADGLREGLEQVKALEERFEAEVRVPGEAGGPNAELEKALRVKDFFGLAQLMLRDALAREESCGAHFREEHQSDEGEARRDDVNFAHIAAWEHNTNGEPIRHSEPLQFTALQPSTRSYK
;
A
#
# COMPACT_ATOMS: atom_id res chain seq x y z
N MET A 1 -25.62 19.30 4.51
CA MET A 1 -25.18 19.12 5.91
C MET A 1 -23.91 18.32 5.86
N THR A 2 -22.79 18.87 6.33
CA THR A 2 -21.53 18.13 6.49
C THR A 2 -21.76 16.99 7.47
N LYS A 3 -21.56 15.75 7.03
CA LYS A 3 -21.53 14.62 7.95
C LYS A 3 -20.27 14.79 8.78
N GLY A 4 -20.40 14.98 10.11
CA GLY A 4 -19.23 14.98 11.00
C GLY A 4 -18.46 13.66 10.90
N LEU A 5 -17.26 13.60 11.47
CA LEU A 5 -16.49 12.35 11.56
C LEU A 5 -17.32 11.29 12.29
N PRO A 6 -17.43 10.06 11.76
CA PRO A 6 -18.05 8.98 12.49
C PRO A 6 -17.17 8.56 13.69
N ASP A 7 -17.78 7.91 14.68
CA ASP A 7 -17.06 7.36 15.83
C ASP A 7 -15.97 6.37 15.37
N PRO A 8 -14.70 6.58 15.71
CA PRO A 8 -13.62 5.67 15.39
C PRO A 8 -13.67 4.35 16.18
N ARG A 9 -14.58 4.19 17.12
CA ARG A 9 -14.79 2.99 17.96
C ARG A 9 -13.54 2.52 18.68
N ILE A 10 -12.71 3.46 19.11
CA ILE A 10 -11.50 3.12 19.86
C ILE A 10 -11.91 2.56 21.22
N PRO A 11 -11.44 1.34 21.59
CA PRO A 11 -11.86 0.72 22.85
C PRO A 11 -11.35 1.51 24.05
N ALA A 12 -12.23 1.73 25.03
CA ALA A 12 -11.87 2.35 26.30
C ALA A 12 -11.01 1.42 27.18
N GLY A 13 -10.25 2.02 28.10
CA GLY A 13 -9.43 1.30 29.09
C GLY A 13 -8.02 0.95 28.57
N PRO A 14 -7.28 0.10 29.31
CA PRO A 14 -5.89 -0.24 28.97
C PRO A 14 -5.76 -0.81 27.56
N LEU A 15 -4.70 -0.39 26.84
CA LEU A 15 -4.44 -0.86 25.48
C LEU A 15 -4.09 -2.34 25.42
N ALA A 16 -3.32 -2.82 26.39
CA ALA A 16 -3.09 -4.25 26.55
C ALA A 16 -4.43 -4.98 26.68
N ASP A 17 -4.62 -6.04 25.92
CA ASP A 17 -5.87 -6.80 25.82
C ASP A 17 -7.08 -6.03 25.23
N ALA A 18 -6.92 -4.80 24.73
CA ALA A 18 -8.02 -4.05 24.16
C ALA A 18 -8.73 -4.79 23.03
N TRP A 19 -7.96 -5.44 22.15
CA TRP A 19 -8.51 -6.24 21.06
C TRP A 19 -9.23 -7.50 21.59
N ARG A 20 -8.65 -8.21 22.56
CA ARG A 20 -9.29 -9.39 23.15
C ARG A 20 -10.63 -9.04 23.77
N ARG A 21 -10.69 -7.99 24.61
CA ARG A 21 -11.96 -7.51 25.22
C ARG A 21 -12.97 -7.08 24.16
N THR A 22 -12.55 -6.35 23.14
CA THR A 22 -13.43 -5.96 22.04
C THR A 22 -14.03 -7.19 21.38
N ARG A 23 -13.20 -8.15 20.98
CA ARG A 23 -13.64 -9.36 20.28
C ARG A 23 -14.60 -10.21 21.11
N GLU A 24 -14.34 -10.34 22.42
CA GLU A 24 -15.21 -11.08 23.36
C GLU A 24 -16.58 -10.44 23.54
N GLY A 25 -16.68 -9.11 23.39
CA GLY A 25 -17.94 -8.36 23.46
C GLY A 25 -18.72 -8.29 22.14
N LEU A 26 -18.15 -8.75 21.02
CA LEU A 26 -18.84 -8.70 19.73
C LEU A 26 -19.99 -9.72 19.66
N PRO A 27 -21.17 -9.32 19.11
CA PRO A 27 -22.29 -10.23 18.94
C PRO A 27 -21.96 -11.32 17.90
N LEU A 28 -22.49 -12.51 18.15
CA LEU A 28 -22.32 -13.68 17.30
C LEU A 28 -23.59 -13.98 16.50
N ILE A 29 -23.42 -14.67 15.38
CA ILE A 29 -24.52 -15.20 14.55
C ILE A 29 -24.44 -16.71 14.54
N SER A 30 -25.58 -17.39 14.64
CA SER A 30 -25.63 -18.86 14.53
C SER A 30 -25.15 -19.31 13.14
N PRO A 31 -24.49 -20.48 13.03
CA PRO A 31 -24.03 -20.99 11.73
C PRO A 31 -25.14 -21.12 10.68
N LEU A 32 -26.34 -21.52 11.10
CA LEU A 32 -27.49 -21.64 10.19
C LEU A 32 -27.88 -20.30 9.55
N ARG A 33 -27.87 -19.21 10.31
CA ARG A 33 -28.18 -17.86 9.79
C ARG A 33 -27.06 -17.33 8.92
N LYS A 34 -25.79 -17.64 9.22
CA LYS A 34 -24.65 -17.23 8.39
C LYS A 34 -24.78 -17.74 6.95
N GLY A 35 -25.22 -18.98 6.76
CA GLY A 35 -25.46 -19.57 5.43
C GLY A 35 -26.52 -18.86 4.56
N GLN A 36 -27.27 -17.95 5.15
CA GLN A 36 -28.27 -17.13 4.45
C GLN A 36 -27.76 -15.69 4.16
N MET A 37 -26.52 -15.40 4.48
CA MET A 37 -25.97 -14.04 4.34
C MET A 37 -24.86 -14.00 3.31
N ASP A 38 -25.03 -13.10 2.33
CA ASP A 38 -24.07 -12.89 1.28
C ASP A 38 -23.05 -11.81 1.67
N VAL A 39 -21.77 -12.11 1.45
CA VAL A 39 -20.65 -11.22 1.63
C VAL A 39 -19.93 -11.06 0.29
N LEU A 40 -19.67 -9.84 -0.11
CA LEU A 40 -18.94 -9.53 -1.33
C LEU A 40 -17.52 -9.06 -0.99
N VAL A 41 -16.52 -9.72 -1.54
CA VAL A 41 -15.11 -9.37 -1.37
C VAL A 41 -14.53 -8.92 -2.71
N VAL A 42 -13.94 -7.75 -2.76
CA VAL A 42 -13.31 -7.18 -3.95
C VAL A 42 -11.79 -7.21 -3.80
N GLY A 43 -11.14 -8.06 -4.58
CA GLY A 43 -9.69 -8.26 -4.56
C GLY A 43 -9.27 -9.60 -3.93
N THR A 44 -8.23 -10.21 -4.49
CA THR A 44 -7.69 -11.52 -4.11
C THR A 44 -6.22 -11.47 -3.67
N GLY A 45 -5.76 -10.30 -3.20
CA GLY A 45 -4.50 -10.16 -2.49
C GLY A 45 -4.58 -10.81 -1.10
N LEU A 46 -3.52 -10.67 -0.29
CA LEU A 46 -3.46 -11.30 1.03
C LEU A 46 -4.69 -10.97 1.90
N ALA A 47 -5.09 -9.71 1.97
CA ALA A 47 -6.23 -9.29 2.77
C ALA A 47 -7.56 -9.91 2.27
N GLY A 48 -7.80 -9.87 0.96
CA GLY A 48 -9.06 -10.38 0.39
C GLY A 48 -9.14 -11.90 0.39
N ALA A 49 -8.06 -12.61 0.04
CA ALA A 49 -8.04 -14.06 0.03
C ALA A 49 -8.20 -14.64 1.46
N SER A 50 -7.52 -14.05 2.45
CA SER A 50 -7.64 -14.47 3.85
C SER A 50 -9.02 -14.17 4.43
N ALA A 51 -9.58 -12.99 4.17
CA ALA A 51 -10.93 -12.63 4.63
C ALA A 51 -11.99 -13.53 4.00
N ALA A 52 -11.96 -13.73 2.68
CA ALA A 52 -12.92 -14.57 1.98
C ALA A 52 -12.87 -16.03 2.45
N ALA A 53 -11.65 -16.59 2.59
CA ALA A 53 -11.48 -17.95 3.10
C ALA A 53 -12.05 -18.09 4.51
N THR A 54 -11.74 -17.17 5.42
CA THR A 54 -12.17 -17.26 6.82
C THR A 54 -13.68 -17.04 6.98
N LEU A 55 -14.26 -16.07 6.28
CA LEU A 55 -15.71 -15.84 6.30
C LEU A 55 -16.48 -17.06 5.76
N ALA A 56 -15.99 -17.65 4.66
CA ALA A 56 -16.58 -18.88 4.13
C ALA A 56 -16.45 -20.07 5.08
N GLN A 57 -15.31 -20.20 5.79
CA GLN A 57 -15.15 -21.22 6.84
C GLN A 57 -16.12 -21.01 8.00
N GLN A 58 -16.47 -19.76 8.32
CA GLN A 58 -17.47 -19.43 9.33
C GLN A 58 -18.92 -19.70 8.88
N GLY A 59 -19.14 -20.04 7.61
CA GLY A 59 -20.43 -20.42 7.06
C GLY A 59 -21.16 -19.38 6.23
N TYR A 60 -20.56 -18.23 5.91
CA TYR A 60 -21.13 -17.24 5.00
C TYR A 60 -21.06 -17.69 3.54
N ARG A 61 -22.01 -17.23 2.71
CA ARG A 61 -21.90 -17.29 1.26
C ARG A 61 -21.03 -16.11 0.81
N VAL A 62 -19.92 -16.40 0.15
CA VAL A 62 -18.95 -15.36 -0.23
C VAL A 62 -18.82 -15.30 -1.74
N THR A 63 -19.03 -14.12 -2.31
CA THR A 63 -18.67 -13.83 -3.71
C THR A 63 -17.38 -13.02 -3.72
N VAL A 64 -16.41 -13.46 -4.52
CA VAL A 64 -15.11 -12.78 -4.65
C VAL A 64 -14.92 -12.30 -6.07
N LEU A 65 -14.67 -11.00 -6.23
CA LEU A 65 -14.33 -10.39 -7.51
C LEU A 65 -12.81 -10.19 -7.61
N SER A 66 -12.21 -10.70 -8.67
CA SER A 66 -10.79 -10.52 -8.97
C SER A 66 -10.61 -9.85 -10.32
N PHE A 67 -9.80 -8.78 -10.35
CA PHE A 67 -9.41 -8.12 -11.59
C PHE A 67 -8.63 -9.08 -12.51
N HIS A 68 -7.73 -9.87 -11.93
CA HIS A 68 -6.89 -10.80 -12.68
C HIS A 68 -7.63 -12.08 -13.09
N ASP A 69 -7.06 -12.80 -14.04
CA ASP A 69 -7.48 -14.13 -14.45
C ASP A 69 -7.12 -15.21 -13.40
N SER A 70 -6.21 -14.88 -12.49
CA SER A 70 -5.81 -15.73 -11.38
C SER A 70 -5.62 -14.91 -10.10
N PRO A 71 -6.18 -15.37 -8.96
CA PRO A 71 -5.94 -14.73 -7.66
C PRO A 71 -4.47 -14.67 -7.24
N ARG A 72 -3.61 -15.50 -7.83
CA ARG A 72 -2.15 -15.50 -7.59
C ARG A 72 -1.40 -14.31 -8.17
N ARG A 73 -2.07 -13.42 -8.91
CA ARG A 73 -1.45 -12.25 -9.57
C ARG A 73 -1.60 -10.95 -8.79
N ALA A 74 -2.07 -10.99 -7.56
CA ALA A 74 -2.17 -9.81 -6.70
C ALA A 74 -0.80 -9.22 -6.39
N HIS A 75 -0.77 -7.91 -6.06
CA HIS A 75 0.48 -7.20 -5.74
C HIS A 75 1.30 -7.86 -4.63
N SER A 76 0.66 -8.52 -3.68
CA SER A 76 1.32 -9.25 -2.58
C SER A 76 2.42 -10.20 -3.04
N VAL A 77 2.32 -10.77 -4.27
CA VAL A 77 3.34 -11.65 -4.85
C VAL A 77 4.70 -10.96 -5.03
N ALA A 78 4.72 -9.64 -5.16
CA ALA A 78 5.94 -8.87 -5.42
C ALA A 78 6.77 -8.58 -4.15
N ALA A 79 6.23 -8.81 -2.95
CA ALA A 79 6.95 -8.56 -1.71
C ALA A 79 7.99 -9.64 -1.44
N GLN A 80 9.25 -9.22 -1.26
CA GLN A 80 10.41 -10.11 -1.19
C GLN A 80 11.00 -10.26 0.21
N GLY A 81 11.00 -9.16 0.98
CA GLY A 81 11.83 -9.01 2.17
C GLY A 81 11.46 -9.92 3.33
N GLY A 82 10.20 -9.97 3.71
CA GLY A 82 9.75 -10.71 4.87
C GLY A 82 8.44 -10.20 5.44
N ILE A 83 8.06 -10.76 6.58
CA ILE A 83 6.90 -10.36 7.38
C ILE A 83 7.33 -10.20 8.84
N ASN A 84 7.01 -9.05 9.45
CA ASN A 84 7.29 -8.79 10.86
C ASN A 84 6.28 -9.52 11.75
N ALA A 85 6.75 -10.03 12.86
CA ALA A 85 5.92 -10.43 13.99
C ALA A 85 6.71 -10.32 15.29
N ALA A 86 6.03 -10.01 16.40
CA ALA A 86 6.64 -9.99 17.72
C ALA A 86 7.13 -11.38 18.12
N ARG A 87 8.33 -11.46 18.70
CA ARG A 87 8.88 -12.71 19.22
C ARG A 87 8.73 -12.77 20.74
N SER A 88 8.23 -13.88 21.23
CA SER A 88 8.10 -14.13 22.68
C SER A 88 9.39 -14.61 23.32
N VAL A 89 10.40 -15.02 22.53
CA VAL A 89 11.68 -15.55 23.00
C VAL A 89 12.77 -14.52 22.72
N ALA A 90 13.15 -13.84 23.75
CA ALA A 90 14.03 -12.68 23.69
C ALA A 90 15.51 -13.08 23.70
N VAL A 91 16.08 -13.35 22.54
CA VAL A 91 17.55 -13.30 22.39
C VAL A 91 18.03 -11.84 22.26
N ASP A 92 17.20 -10.97 21.66
CA ASP A 92 17.52 -9.56 21.37
C ASP A 92 16.52 -8.56 21.98
N GLY A 93 15.70 -9.02 22.94
CA GLY A 93 14.76 -8.17 23.68
C GLY A 93 13.51 -7.76 22.87
N ASP A 94 13.11 -8.51 21.86
CA ASP A 94 11.87 -8.25 21.13
C ASP A 94 10.62 -8.65 21.93
N SER A 95 9.53 -7.95 21.72
CA SER A 95 8.25 -8.18 22.38
C SER A 95 7.09 -7.50 21.62
N VAL A 96 5.85 -7.84 21.99
CA VAL A 96 4.66 -7.14 21.51
C VAL A 96 4.75 -5.64 21.80
N SER A 97 5.13 -5.25 23.02
CA SER A 97 5.28 -3.84 23.40
C SER A 97 6.36 -3.13 22.59
N ARG A 98 7.46 -3.82 22.26
CA ARG A 98 8.50 -3.26 21.41
C ARG A 98 8.05 -3.09 19.97
N LEU A 99 7.36 -4.09 19.38
CA LEU A 99 6.81 -3.97 18.04
C LEU A 99 5.78 -2.84 17.96
N PHE A 100 4.92 -2.71 18.98
CA PHE A 100 3.98 -1.60 19.11
C PHE A 100 4.72 -0.25 19.11
N ALA A 101 5.71 -0.08 20.00
CA ALA A 101 6.47 1.15 20.12
C ALA A 101 7.23 1.50 18.83
N ASP A 102 7.88 0.52 18.21
CA ASP A 102 8.60 0.70 16.95
C ASP A 102 7.65 1.09 15.81
N THR A 103 6.44 0.49 15.75
CA THR A 103 5.43 0.82 14.73
C THR A 103 4.94 2.26 14.89
N LEU A 104 4.59 2.67 16.11
CA LEU A 104 4.07 4.01 16.38
C LEU A 104 5.14 5.09 16.17
N LYS A 105 6.36 4.88 16.71
CA LYS A 105 7.51 5.77 16.49
C LYS A 105 7.92 5.82 15.02
N GLY A 106 8.02 4.65 14.37
CA GLY A 106 8.37 4.54 12.95
C GLY A 106 7.38 5.28 12.05
N GLY A 107 6.10 5.32 12.44
CA GLY A 107 5.03 6.06 11.79
C GLY A 107 4.91 7.53 12.20
N ASP A 108 5.88 8.05 12.95
CA ASP A 108 5.90 9.44 13.44
C ASP A 108 4.65 9.85 14.24
N PHE A 109 4.09 8.92 15.02
CA PHE A 109 2.91 9.19 15.83
C PHE A 109 1.74 9.77 15.01
N ARG A 110 1.52 9.26 13.81
CA ARG A 110 0.39 9.64 12.94
C ARG A 110 -0.57 8.46 12.72
N ALA A 111 -0.64 7.56 13.71
CA ALA A 111 -1.56 6.42 13.78
C ALA A 111 -2.22 6.34 15.15
N ARG A 112 -3.34 5.61 15.25
CA ARG A 112 -4.00 5.31 16.52
C ARG A 112 -3.18 4.30 17.33
N GLU A 113 -2.90 4.59 18.61
CA GLU A 113 -2.22 3.65 19.50
C GLU A 113 -2.92 2.27 19.54
N ALA A 114 -4.25 2.27 19.65
CA ALA A 114 -5.03 1.05 19.77
C ALA A 114 -4.89 0.14 18.54
N GLY A 115 -4.82 0.72 17.34
CA GLY A 115 -4.60 -0.04 16.10
C GLY A 115 -3.19 -0.63 16.03
N CYS A 116 -2.16 0.15 16.37
CA CYS A 116 -0.77 -0.32 16.43
C CYS A 116 -0.59 -1.44 17.46
N GLN A 117 -1.19 -1.31 18.64
CA GLN A 117 -1.15 -2.33 19.69
C GLN A 117 -1.82 -3.62 19.23
N ARG A 118 -3.04 -3.54 18.67
CA ARG A 118 -3.76 -4.69 18.11
C ARG A 118 -2.92 -5.44 17.07
N LEU A 119 -2.30 -4.70 16.16
CA LEU A 119 -1.46 -5.29 15.11
C LEU A 119 -0.27 -6.04 15.69
N ALA A 120 0.38 -5.47 16.72
CA ALA A 120 1.48 -6.13 17.41
C ALA A 120 1.04 -7.39 18.17
N GLU A 121 -0.10 -7.36 18.85
CA GLU A 121 -0.68 -8.50 19.58
C GLU A 121 -1.02 -9.69 18.66
N ILE A 122 -1.62 -9.39 17.49
CA ILE A 122 -2.04 -10.43 16.53
C ILE A 122 -0.85 -11.02 15.77
N SER A 123 0.27 -10.31 15.67
CA SER A 123 1.34 -10.60 14.72
C SER A 123 1.92 -12.02 14.82
N SER A 124 2.11 -12.57 16.02
CA SER A 124 2.59 -13.94 16.21
C SER A 124 1.61 -14.99 15.70
N GLY A 125 0.31 -14.79 15.96
CA GLY A 125 -0.74 -15.67 15.48
C GLY A 125 -0.83 -15.72 13.93
N ILE A 126 -0.41 -14.64 13.25
CA ILE A 126 -0.32 -14.64 11.78
C ILE A 126 0.76 -15.62 11.30
N ILE A 127 1.93 -15.63 11.95
CA ILE A 127 3.01 -16.57 11.60
C ILE A 127 2.57 -18.00 11.83
N ASP A 128 1.93 -18.30 12.96
CA ASP A 128 1.40 -19.62 13.26
C ASP A 128 0.38 -20.09 12.21
N GLN A 129 -0.54 -19.20 11.81
CA GLN A 129 -1.50 -19.46 10.74
C GLN A 129 -0.80 -19.76 9.40
N CYS A 130 0.22 -18.98 9.04
CA CYS A 130 0.96 -19.19 7.80
C CYS A 130 1.77 -20.48 7.81
N VAL A 131 2.38 -20.84 8.94
CA VAL A 131 3.07 -22.14 9.12
C VAL A 131 2.09 -23.29 8.97
N ALA A 132 0.90 -23.20 9.59
CA ALA A 132 -0.15 -24.21 9.46
C ALA A 132 -0.66 -24.35 8.01
N GLN A 133 -0.57 -23.32 7.20
CA GLN A 133 -0.89 -23.34 5.76
C GLN A 133 0.27 -23.83 4.88
N GLY A 134 1.41 -24.22 5.48
CA GLY A 134 2.55 -24.76 4.74
C GLY A 134 3.47 -23.69 4.11
N VAL A 135 3.43 -22.45 4.58
CA VAL A 135 4.38 -21.41 4.11
C VAL A 135 5.81 -21.81 4.50
N PRO A 136 6.73 -21.95 3.53
CA PRO A 136 8.08 -22.47 3.76
C PRO A 136 9.02 -21.37 4.27
N PHE A 137 8.79 -20.87 5.48
CA PHE A 137 9.72 -19.96 6.12
C PHE A 137 11.11 -20.57 6.29
N ALA A 138 12.13 -19.75 6.18
CA ALA A 138 13.50 -20.16 6.52
C ALA A 138 13.58 -20.66 7.97
N ARG A 139 14.45 -21.63 8.19
CA ARG A 139 14.65 -22.24 9.52
C ARG A 139 16.12 -22.21 9.90
N GLU A 140 16.35 -22.09 11.21
CA GLU A 140 17.65 -22.31 11.84
C GLU A 140 18.00 -23.80 11.84
N TYR A 141 19.25 -24.14 12.10
CA TYR A 141 19.72 -25.52 12.16
C TYR A 141 18.91 -26.39 13.14
N GLY A 142 18.50 -25.82 14.26
CA GLY A 142 17.65 -26.49 15.26
C GLY A 142 16.16 -26.62 14.89
N GLY A 143 15.76 -26.22 13.69
CA GLY A 143 14.40 -26.33 13.17
C GLY A 143 13.45 -25.20 13.54
N SER A 144 13.85 -24.27 14.41
CA SER A 144 13.07 -23.05 14.70
C SER A 144 13.02 -22.12 13.49
N LEU A 145 12.00 -21.25 13.42
CA LEU A 145 11.88 -20.29 12.34
C LEU A 145 13.01 -19.25 12.42
N ALA A 146 13.72 -19.06 11.31
CA ALA A 146 14.74 -18.05 11.19
C ALA A 146 14.12 -16.66 11.06
N THR A 147 14.75 -15.68 11.71
CA THR A 147 14.40 -14.27 11.59
C THR A 147 15.62 -13.43 11.30
N ARG A 148 15.40 -12.20 10.85
CA ARG A 148 16.44 -11.21 10.60
C ARG A 148 15.98 -9.82 10.98
N SER A 149 16.90 -8.89 11.17
CA SER A 149 16.62 -7.46 11.21
C SER A 149 16.23 -6.96 9.82
N PHE A 150 15.46 -5.89 9.77
CA PHE A 150 15.00 -5.29 8.53
C PHE A 150 14.92 -3.77 8.67
N GLY A 151 15.05 -3.03 7.57
CA GLY A 151 15.21 -1.58 7.57
C GLY A 151 14.29 -0.84 8.54
N GLY A 152 14.88 -0.04 9.42
CA GLY A 152 14.20 0.71 10.48
C GLY A 152 14.01 -0.05 11.79
N ALA A 153 14.43 -1.33 11.91
CA ALA A 153 14.37 -2.10 13.14
C ALA A 153 15.71 -2.81 13.40
N LEU A 154 16.25 -2.65 14.60
CA LEU A 154 17.51 -3.27 15.01
C LEU A 154 17.35 -4.69 15.59
N VAL A 155 16.11 -5.14 15.80
CA VAL A 155 15.81 -6.47 16.32
C VAL A 155 15.45 -7.45 15.20
N SER A 156 15.77 -8.73 15.42
CA SER A 156 15.50 -9.83 14.51
C SER A 156 14.07 -10.35 14.66
N ARG A 157 13.08 -9.68 14.03
CA ARG A 157 11.66 -10.07 14.07
C ARG A 157 11.04 -10.35 12.69
N THR A 158 11.82 -10.24 11.62
CA THR A 158 11.32 -10.44 10.26
C THR A 158 11.49 -11.89 9.84
N PHE A 159 10.37 -12.61 9.73
CA PHE A 159 10.30 -13.95 9.17
C PHE A 159 10.34 -13.89 7.65
N TYR A 160 10.99 -14.82 6.97
CA TYR A 160 11.22 -14.72 5.53
C TYR A 160 11.27 -16.08 4.81
N ALA A 161 11.00 -16.07 3.53
CA ALA A 161 11.13 -17.19 2.61
C ALA A 161 12.07 -16.79 1.44
N ARG A 162 13.32 -16.47 1.76
CA ARG A 162 14.46 -16.23 0.87
C ARG A 162 14.12 -15.49 -0.43
N GLY A 163 13.60 -14.25 -0.33
CA GLY A 163 13.26 -13.39 -1.47
C GLY A 163 11.90 -13.67 -2.12
N GLN A 164 11.12 -14.62 -1.61
CA GLN A 164 9.80 -15.01 -2.11
C GLN A 164 8.70 -14.90 -1.06
N THR A 165 8.91 -14.16 0.02
CA THR A 165 8.02 -14.17 1.18
C THR A 165 6.58 -13.84 0.81
N GLY A 166 6.34 -12.77 0.09
CA GLY A 166 4.99 -12.38 -0.32
C GLY A 166 4.32 -13.40 -1.23
N GLN A 167 5.08 -14.02 -2.14
CA GLN A 167 4.58 -15.07 -3.01
C GLN A 167 4.14 -16.30 -2.21
N GLN A 168 4.94 -16.74 -1.26
CA GLN A 168 4.64 -17.91 -0.46
C GLN A 168 3.47 -17.68 0.49
N LEU A 169 3.39 -16.50 1.10
CA LEU A 169 2.23 -16.10 1.92
C LEU A 169 0.95 -16.04 1.07
N LEU A 170 1.04 -15.47 -0.14
CA LEU A 170 -0.12 -15.42 -1.04
C LEU A 170 -0.57 -16.82 -1.46
N TYR A 171 0.36 -17.75 -1.67
CA TYR A 171 0.01 -19.14 -1.99
C TYR A 171 -0.70 -19.84 -0.82
N GLY A 172 -0.29 -19.59 0.42
CA GLY A 172 -1.00 -20.09 1.61
C GLY A 172 -2.43 -19.56 1.68
N ALA A 173 -2.63 -18.26 1.52
CA ALA A 173 -3.96 -17.65 1.50
C ALA A 173 -4.79 -18.11 0.28
N TYR A 174 -4.16 -18.25 -0.89
CA TYR A 174 -4.80 -18.79 -2.09
C TYR A 174 -5.30 -20.21 -1.90
N GLN A 175 -4.51 -21.10 -1.31
CA GLN A 175 -4.92 -22.47 -1.04
C GLN A 175 -6.13 -22.52 -0.09
N ALA A 176 -6.12 -21.69 0.96
CA ALA A 176 -7.25 -21.57 1.88
C ALA A 176 -8.53 -21.10 1.16
N LEU A 177 -8.41 -20.12 0.27
CA LEU A 177 -9.51 -19.60 -0.55
C LEU A 177 -10.03 -20.69 -1.51
N MET A 178 -9.15 -21.35 -2.26
CA MET A 178 -9.52 -22.35 -3.26
C MET A 178 -10.20 -23.58 -2.64
N ARG A 179 -9.82 -23.94 -1.41
CA ARG A 179 -10.54 -24.97 -0.65
C ARG A 179 -12.00 -24.58 -0.42
N GLN A 180 -12.29 -23.30 -0.16
CA GLN A 180 -13.68 -22.86 0.03
C GLN A 180 -14.44 -22.77 -1.30
N VAL A 181 -13.74 -22.46 -2.40
CA VAL A 181 -14.33 -22.53 -3.75
C VAL A 181 -14.74 -23.96 -4.10
N GLU A 182 -13.86 -24.93 -3.85
CA GLU A 182 -14.14 -26.37 -4.09
C GLU A 182 -15.31 -26.88 -3.24
N LEU A 183 -15.43 -26.40 -2.01
CA LEU A 183 -16.55 -26.72 -1.12
C LEU A 183 -17.86 -26.01 -1.49
N GLY A 184 -17.88 -25.20 -2.56
CA GLY A 184 -19.05 -24.46 -3.01
C GLY A 184 -19.48 -23.30 -2.09
N ARG A 185 -18.63 -22.88 -1.17
CA ARG A 185 -18.90 -21.78 -0.21
C ARG A 185 -18.45 -20.43 -0.72
N VAL A 186 -17.57 -20.42 -1.72
CA VAL A 186 -17.06 -19.21 -2.37
C VAL A 186 -17.32 -19.29 -3.86
N GLN A 187 -17.97 -18.27 -4.39
CA GLN A 187 -18.04 -18.01 -5.82
C GLN A 187 -16.90 -17.05 -6.21
N LEU A 188 -15.91 -17.54 -6.93
CA LEU A 188 -14.79 -16.73 -7.40
C LEU A 188 -15.01 -16.29 -8.85
N LEU A 189 -15.18 -15.00 -9.08
CA LEU A 189 -15.38 -14.37 -10.37
C LEU A 189 -14.11 -13.59 -10.76
N THR A 190 -13.33 -14.16 -11.66
CA THR A 190 -12.11 -13.54 -12.19
C THR A 190 -12.43 -12.58 -13.33
N ARG A 191 -11.47 -11.68 -13.67
CA ARG A 191 -11.58 -10.71 -14.76
C ARG A 191 -12.76 -9.75 -14.59
N ARG A 192 -12.99 -9.29 -13.33
CA ARG A 192 -13.99 -8.28 -12.97
C ARG A 192 -13.30 -7.02 -12.46
N ASP A 193 -13.51 -5.93 -13.19
CA ASP A 193 -13.05 -4.60 -12.79
C ASP A 193 -14.20 -3.86 -12.10
N VAL A 194 -14.04 -3.61 -10.79
CA VAL A 194 -15.08 -2.91 -10.02
C VAL A 194 -15.00 -1.42 -10.30
N LEU A 195 -16.09 -0.87 -10.79
CA LEU A 195 -16.18 0.50 -11.26
C LEU A 195 -16.95 1.43 -10.32
N GLU A 196 -17.87 0.91 -9.50
CA GLU A 196 -18.69 1.72 -8.62
C GLU A 196 -19.23 0.94 -7.43
N LEU A 197 -19.35 1.61 -6.27
CA LEU A 197 -20.04 1.11 -5.08
C LEU A 197 -21.53 1.40 -5.21
N ILE A 198 -22.38 0.43 -4.91
CA ILE A 198 -23.83 0.59 -4.78
C ILE A 198 -24.18 0.80 -3.31
N THR A 199 -24.88 1.89 -3.04
CA THR A 199 -25.43 2.19 -1.72
C THR A 199 -26.96 2.26 -1.79
N VAL A 200 -27.62 1.70 -0.78
CA VAL A 200 -29.08 1.80 -0.57
C VAL A 200 -29.29 2.34 0.83
N ASP A 201 -30.03 3.41 0.96
CA ASP A 201 -30.26 4.13 2.24
C ASP A 201 -28.96 4.46 2.98
N GLY A 202 -27.92 4.81 2.24
CA GLY A 202 -26.60 5.16 2.78
C GLY A 202 -25.75 3.95 3.22
N VAL A 203 -26.21 2.72 3.02
CA VAL A 203 -25.50 1.48 3.39
C VAL A 203 -24.93 0.81 2.14
N ALA A 204 -23.71 0.31 2.20
CA ALA A 204 -23.10 -0.46 1.10
C ALA A 204 -23.84 -1.78 0.86
N ARG A 205 -24.29 -2.01 -0.36
CA ARG A 205 -25.13 -3.15 -0.75
C ARG A 205 -24.65 -3.90 -1.98
N GLY A 206 -23.56 -3.49 -2.59
CA GLY A 206 -23.03 -4.17 -3.76
C GLY A 206 -22.08 -3.28 -4.57
N VAL A 207 -21.77 -3.74 -5.76
CA VAL A 207 -20.90 -3.04 -6.70
C VAL A 207 -21.39 -3.21 -8.15
N VAL A 208 -21.01 -2.27 -9.01
CA VAL A 208 -21.01 -2.44 -10.46
C VAL A 208 -19.61 -2.85 -10.88
N ALA A 209 -19.51 -3.94 -11.64
CA ALA A 209 -18.27 -4.42 -12.21
C ALA A 209 -18.36 -4.54 -13.73
N ARG A 210 -17.21 -4.44 -14.40
CA ARG A 210 -17.09 -4.74 -15.83
C ARG A 210 -16.42 -6.11 -15.98
N HIS A 211 -17.01 -6.98 -16.76
CA HIS A 211 -16.38 -8.20 -17.21
C HIS A 211 -15.36 -7.87 -18.32
N LEU A 212 -14.08 -8.13 -18.09
CA LEU A 212 -13.00 -7.63 -18.93
C LEU A 212 -12.94 -8.28 -20.34
N LEU A 213 -13.53 -9.46 -20.52
CA LEU A 213 -13.55 -10.13 -21.82
C LEU A 213 -14.77 -9.79 -22.67
N SER A 214 -15.96 -9.73 -22.08
CA SER A 214 -17.17 -9.39 -22.82
C SER A 214 -17.44 -7.89 -22.87
N GLY A 215 -16.85 -7.10 -21.97
CA GLY A 215 -17.14 -5.68 -21.80
C GLY A 215 -18.46 -5.39 -21.08
N GLU A 216 -19.23 -6.41 -20.72
CA GLU A 216 -20.52 -6.28 -20.04
C GLU A 216 -20.39 -5.67 -18.65
N LEU A 217 -21.39 -4.90 -18.26
CA LEU A 217 -21.54 -4.42 -16.89
C LEU A 217 -22.43 -5.37 -16.10
N GLU A 218 -21.92 -5.80 -14.96
CA GLU A 218 -22.56 -6.71 -14.03
C GLU A 218 -22.85 -5.99 -12.71
N VAL A 219 -23.95 -6.35 -12.05
CA VAL A 219 -24.27 -5.92 -10.69
C VAL A 219 -24.10 -7.12 -9.76
N HIS A 220 -23.35 -6.92 -8.70
CA HIS A 220 -23.20 -7.90 -7.62
C HIS A 220 -23.66 -7.28 -6.32
N THR A 221 -24.76 -7.82 -5.76
CA THR A 221 -25.34 -7.36 -4.49
C THR A 221 -24.93 -8.27 -3.33
N ALA A 222 -24.83 -7.71 -2.13
CA ALA A 222 -24.55 -8.43 -0.90
C ALA A 222 -25.01 -7.63 0.33
N ARG A 223 -25.05 -8.26 1.49
CA ARG A 223 -25.39 -7.58 2.75
C ARG A 223 -24.25 -6.71 3.28
N THR A 224 -23.03 -7.00 2.86
CA THR A 224 -21.81 -6.22 3.19
C THR A 224 -20.79 -6.36 2.07
N VAL A 225 -19.96 -5.34 1.91
CA VAL A 225 -18.90 -5.26 0.89
C VAL A 225 -17.56 -5.06 1.58
N LEU A 226 -16.55 -5.85 1.19
CA LEU A 226 -15.17 -5.71 1.63
C LEU A 226 -14.31 -5.27 0.45
N LEU A 227 -13.69 -4.08 0.53
CA LEU A 227 -12.70 -3.61 -0.44
C LEU A 227 -11.29 -4.01 0.00
N CYS A 228 -10.64 -4.87 -0.79
CA CYS A 228 -9.29 -5.40 -0.54
C CYS A 228 -8.42 -5.15 -1.78
N THR A 229 -8.52 -3.95 -2.36
CA THR A 229 -8.05 -3.63 -3.71
C THR A 229 -6.61 -3.12 -3.78
N GLY A 230 -5.93 -3.02 -2.64
CA GLY A 230 -4.57 -2.50 -2.56
C GLY A 230 -4.49 -0.98 -2.64
N GLY A 231 -3.27 -0.46 -2.72
CA GLY A 231 -2.97 0.96 -2.68
C GLY A 231 -3.09 1.68 -4.02
N TYR A 232 -2.75 2.98 -4.01
CA TYR A 232 -2.94 3.90 -5.14
C TYR A 232 -1.63 4.48 -5.72
N SER A 233 -0.47 3.88 -5.46
CA SER A 233 0.82 4.38 -5.98
C SER A 233 0.89 4.43 -7.52
N ASN A 234 -0.04 3.79 -8.24
CA ASN A 234 -0.13 3.87 -9.70
C ASN A 234 -0.47 5.29 -10.22
N VAL A 235 -0.94 6.19 -9.37
CA VAL A 235 -1.07 7.62 -9.70
C VAL A 235 0.26 8.23 -10.15
N TYR A 236 1.38 7.73 -9.65
CA TYR A 236 2.73 8.19 -10.02
C TYR A 236 3.24 7.62 -11.36
N PHE A 237 2.46 6.87 -12.10
CA PHE A 237 2.84 6.12 -13.29
C PHE A 237 3.96 5.10 -13.02
N LEU A 238 5.19 5.57 -12.76
CA LEU A 238 6.31 4.70 -12.37
C LEU A 238 6.30 4.46 -10.86
N SER A 239 5.84 3.30 -10.47
CA SER A 239 5.84 2.81 -9.10
C SER A 239 6.16 1.31 -9.07
N THR A 240 6.34 0.75 -7.88
CA THR A 240 6.50 -0.70 -7.73
C THR A 240 5.17 -1.43 -7.60
N ASN A 241 4.05 -0.69 -7.54
CA ASN A 241 2.71 -1.28 -7.37
C ASN A 241 2.29 -2.10 -8.60
N ALA A 242 1.47 -3.11 -8.40
CA ALA A 242 0.90 -3.84 -9.52
C ALA A 242 0.00 -2.92 -10.36
N LEU A 243 0.18 -2.92 -11.69
CA LEU A 243 -0.57 -2.06 -12.62
C LEU A 243 -2.10 -2.22 -12.52
N LYS A 244 -2.53 -3.34 -11.97
CA LYS A 244 -3.94 -3.73 -11.86
C LYS A 244 -4.49 -3.59 -10.42
N SER A 245 -3.78 -2.91 -9.51
CA SER A 245 -4.37 -2.47 -8.25
C SER A 245 -5.54 -1.53 -8.54
N ASN A 246 -6.72 -1.86 -7.99
CA ASN A 246 -7.95 -1.17 -8.37
C ASN A 246 -8.15 0.10 -7.54
N THR A 247 -7.37 1.12 -7.82
CA THR A 247 -7.51 2.46 -7.24
C THR A 247 -8.90 3.04 -7.49
N SER A 248 -9.52 2.74 -8.65
CA SER A 248 -10.86 3.23 -8.98
C SER A 248 -11.90 2.79 -7.96
N ALA A 249 -11.83 1.58 -7.43
CA ALA A 249 -12.81 1.11 -6.44
C ALA A 249 -12.80 1.97 -5.17
N ILE A 250 -11.63 2.29 -4.62
CA ILE A 250 -11.53 3.16 -3.44
C ILE A 250 -11.89 4.60 -3.76
N TRP A 251 -11.46 5.13 -4.91
CA TRP A 251 -11.83 6.47 -5.35
C TRP A 251 -13.33 6.61 -5.57
N ARG A 252 -13.96 5.60 -6.18
CA ARG A 252 -15.41 5.57 -6.41
C ARG A 252 -16.20 5.44 -5.12
N ALA A 253 -15.72 4.67 -4.14
CA ALA A 253 -16.29 4.64 -2.81
C ALA A 253 -16.18 6.02 -2.11
N HIS A 254 -15.03 6.72 -2.27
CA HIS A 254 -14.87 8.08 -1.78
C HIS A 254 -15.90 9.03 -2.41
N ARG A 255 -16.09 8.98 -3.71
CA ARG A 255 -17.12 9.77 -4.40
C ARG A 255 -18.55 9.45 -3.98
N LYS A 256 -18.82 8.27 -3.41
CA LYS A 256 -20.11 7.88 -2.82
C LYS A 256 -20.24 8.28 -1.35
N GLY A 257 -19.24 8.96 -0.77
CA GLY A 257 -19.26 9.49 0.59
C GLY A 257 -18.41 8.74 1.61
N ALA A 258 -17.58 7.78 1.18
CA ALA A 258 -16.55 7.24 2.06
C ALA A 258 -15.46 8.29 2.29
N LEU A 259 -15.10 8.54 3.53
CA LEU A 259 -13.99 9.44 3.86
C LEU A 259 -12.66 8.85 3.39
N PHE A 260 -11.77 9.71 2.87
CA PHE A 260 -10.41 9.34 2.48
C PHE A 260 -9.42 9.92 3.48
N ALA A 261 -8.59 9.08 4.10
CA ALA A 261 -7.70 9.51 5.17
C ALA A 261 -6.24 9.60 4.71
N ASN A 262 -5.57 10.66 5.12
CA ASN A 262 -4.14 10.92 4.90
C ASN A 262 -3.66 10.63 3.47
N PRO A 263 -4.31 11.09 2.41
CA PRO A 263 -3.98 10.71 1.03
C PRO A 263 -2.56 11.06 0.60
N CYS A 264 -1.91 12.01 1.25
CA CYS A 264 -0.53 12.42 0.95
C CYS A 264 0.54 11.48 1.55
N PHE A 265 0.18 10.53 2.40
CA PHE A 265 1.15 9.60 3.01
C PHE A 265 1.48 8.44 2.07
N THR A 266 2.51 8.63 1.27
CA THR A 266 3.01 7.63 0.30
C THR A 266 4.47 7.31 0.60
N GLN A 267 4.75 6.04 0.86
CA GLN A 267 6.11 5.57 1.13
C GLN A 267 6.92 5.41 -0.15
N ILE A 268 8.14 5.92 -0.12
CA ILE A 268 9.14 5.72 -1.16
C ILE A 268 10.06 4.57 -0.76
N HIS A 269 10.37 3.69 -1.69
CA HIS A 269 11.31 2.58 -1.46
C HIS A 269 12.68 2.90 -2.07
N PRO A 270 13.77 2.83 -1.29
CA PRO A 270 15.09 3.29 -1.75
C PRO A 270 15.77 2.37 -2.76
N THR A 271 15.36 1.10 -2.87
CA THR A 271 16.09 0.07 -3.63
C THR A 271 15.28 -0.48 -4.80
N CYS A 272 14.73 0.37 -5.66
CA CYS A 272 14.09 -0.07 -6.90
C CYS A 272 15.09 -0.08 -8.06
N ILE A 273 14.93 -0.99 -9.01
CA ILE A 273 15.71 -0.99 -10.26
C ILE A 273 15.24 0.22 -11.08
N PRO A 274 16.16 1.10 -11.56
CA PRO A 274 15.79 2.24 -12.38
C PRO A 274 15.09 1.82 -13.68
N SER A 275 14.29 2.73 -14.24
CA SER A 275 13.68 2.50 -15.56
C SER A 275 14.76 2.34 -16.63
N GLY A 276 14.59 1.29 -17.46
CA GLY A 276 15.49 1.01 -18.58
C GLY A 276 15.17 1.84 -19.83
N ASP A 277 13.90 2.20 -20.02
CA ASP A 277 13.44 2.94 -21.20
C ASP A 277 12.16 3.75 -20.93
N VAL A 278 11.74 4.53 -21.96
CA VAL A 278 10.55 5.38 -21.90
C VAL A 278 9.23 4.61 -21.97
N PHE A 279 9.25 3.35 -22.35
CA PHE A 279 8.05 2.51 -22.48
C PHE A 279 7.75 1.74 -21.19
N GLN A 280 8.68 1.69 -20.25
CA GLN A 280 8.48 1.01 -18.99
C GLN A 280 7.38 1.69 -18.16
N SER A 281 6.41 0.92 -17.71
CA SER A 281 5.23 1.40 -16.96
C SER A 281 5.22 0.95 -15.49
N LYS A 282 6.23 0.21 -15.06
CA LYS A 282 6.34 -0.31 -13.69
C LYS A 282 7.81 -0.46 -13.32
N LEU A 283 8.15 -0.15 -12.06
CA LEU A 283 9.47 -0.39 -11.50
C LEU A 283 9.51 -1.73 -10.75
N THR A 284 10.65 -2.39 -10.83
CA THR A 284 10.89 -3.62 -10.07
C THR A 284 11.55 -3.29 -8.75
N LEU A 285 10.95 -3.79 -7.67
CA LEU A 285 11.49 -3.70 -6.32
C LEU A 285 12.65 -4.67 -6.15
N MET A 286 13.76 -4.19 -5.58
CA MET A 286 14.80 -5.02 -4.99
C MET A 286 14.61 -5.08 -3.48
N SER A 287 14.82 -6.27 -2.89
CA SER A 287 14.67 -6.43 -1.44
C SER A 287 15.63 -5.50 -0.67
N GLU A 288 15.09 -4.80 0.30
CA GLU A 288 15.88 -3.93 1.19
C GLU A 288 16.90 -4.72 2.02
N SER A 289 16.72 -6.03 2.17
CA SER A 289 17.68 -6.90 2.84
C SER A 289 19.07 -6.91 2.20
N LEU A 290 19.17 -6.51 0.93
CA LEU A 290 20.48 -6.31 0.29
C LEU A 290 21.34 -5.24 0.98
N ARG A 291 20.71 -4.30 1.69
CA ARG A 291 21.40 -3.26 2.46
C ARG A 291 22.00 -3.77 3.78
N ASN A 292 21.69 -5.01 4.18
CA ASN A 292 22.33 -5.65 5.35
C ASN A 292 23.80 -5.94 5.07
N ASP A 293 24.12 -6.32 3.84
CA ASP A 293 25.45 -6.70 3.40
C ASP A 293 26.02 -5.74 2.35
N GLY A 294 25.16 -4.91 1.76
CA GLY A 294 25.52 -3.95 0.71
C GLY A 294 25.65 -2.52 1.25
N ARG A 295 26.61 -1.79 0.70
CA ARG A 295 26.89 -0.39 1.02
C ARG A 295 26.30 0.54 -0.04
N VAL A 296 25.61 1.61 0.38
CA VAL A 296 25.02 2.61 -0.52
C VAL A 296 25.96 3.79 -0.68
N TRP A 297 26.32 4.12 -1.92
CA TRP A 297 27.23 5.22 -2.19
C TRP A 297 26.95 5.98 -3.48
N LEU A 298 27.56 7.15 -3.61
CA LEU A 298 27.59 8.03 -4.79
C LEU A 298 29.01 8.53 -5.00
N PRO A 299 29.37 8.96 -6.23
CA PRO A 299 30.57 9.76 -6.45
C PRO A 299 30.54 11.05 -5.61
N LYS A 300 31.71 11.50 -5.09
CA LYS A 300 31.83 12.79 -4.40
C LYS A 300 31.59 13.98 -5.32
N ASN A 301 32.05 13.87 -6.57
CA ASN A 301 31.98 14.92 -7.55
C ASN A 301 30.69 14.83 -8.39
N PRO A 302 30.00 15.96 -8.66
CA PRO A 302 28.90 16.02 -9.61
C PRO A 302 29.36 15.70 -11.04
N GLY A 303 28.44 15.14 -11.85
CA GLY A 303 28.70 14.86 -13.27
C GLY A 303 29.65 13.71 -13.55
N GLU A 304 29.88 12.81 -12.60
CA GLU A 304 30.75 11.65 -12.78
C GLU A 304 30.20 10.67 -13.84
N THR A 305 31.05 10.31 -14.81
CA THR A 305 30.68 9.45 -15.94
C THR A 305 31.46 8.14 -16.00
N ARG A 306 32.51 7.99 -15.19
CA ARG A 306 33.28 6.74 -15.12
C ARG A 306 32.43 5.56 -14.68
N GLN A 307 32.82 4.35 -15.09
CA GLN A 307 32.23 3.13 -14.56
C GLN A 307 32.53 3.01 -13.05
N PRO A 308 31.64 2.39 -12.26
CA PRO A 308 31.80 2.36 -10.79
C PRO A 308 33.09 1.71 -10.31
N ASP A 309 33.62 0.74 -11.03
CA ASP A 309 34.89 0.08 -10.76
C ASP A 309 36.13 0.96 -11.02
N ALA A 310 35.97 1.99 -11.87
CA ALA A 310 37.02 2.98 -12.15
C ALA A 310 37.02 4.17 -11.18
N ILE A 311 36.08 4.23 -10.23
CA ILE A 311 36.00 5.29 -9.21
C ILE A 311 36.72 4.81 -7.95
N PRO A 312 37.86 5.45 -7.54
CA PRO A 312 38.59 5.08 -6.35
C PRO A 312 37.75 5.20 -5.07
N GLU A 313 38.09 4.44 -4.05
CA GLU A 313 37.37 4.42 -2.77
C GLU A 313 37.31 5.81 -2.11
N GLU A 314 38.38 6.58 -2.19
CA GLU A 314 38.48 7.94 -1.67
C GLU A 314 37.59 8.94 -2.38
N GLU A 315 37.11 8.64 -3.58
CA GLU A 315 36.16 9.47 -4.34
C GLU A 315 34.71 9.01 -4.17
N ARG A 316 34.45 7.97 -3.40
CA ARG A 316 33.12 7.47 -3.06
C ARG A 316 32.61 8.15 -1.78
N ASP A 317 31.33 8.47 -1.75
CA ASP A 317 30.63 8.98 -0.58
C ASP A 317 29.58 7.96 -0.11
N TYR A 318 29.88 7.25 0.96
CA TYR A 318 28.97 6.36 1.67
C TYR A 318 28.07 7.18 2.58
N PHE A 319 27.21 7.98 1.97
CA PHE A 319 26.47 9.06 2.60
C PHE A 319 25.55 8.61 3.75
N LEU A 320 24.98 7.39 3.70
CA LEU A 320 24.16 6.88 4.80
C LEU A 320 25.01 6.56 6.02
N GLU A 321 26.17 5.93 5.84
CA GLU A 321 27.11 5.63 6.92
C GLU A 321 27.68 6.90 7.55
N ARG A 322 27.98 7.91 6.71
CA ARG A 322 28.51 9.20 7.15
C ARG A 322 27.49 10.03 7.91
N LEU A 323 26.24 10.10 7.44
CA LEU A 323 25.18 10.93 8.03
C LEU A 323 24.49 10.26 9.22
N TYR A 324 24.42 8.94 9.22
CA TYR A 324 23.68 8.13 10.20
C TYR A 324 24.52 6.95 10.72
N PRO A 325 25.60 7.19 11.44
CA PRO A 325 26.57 6.14 11.82
C PRO A 325 25.97 5.01 12.66
N THR A 326 24.93 5.26 13.45
CA THR A 326 24.25 4.24 14.26
C THR A 326 23.49 3.22 13.41
N TYR A 327 22.87 3.65 12.34
CA TYR A 327 22.04 2.80 11.46
C TYR A 327 22.74 2.47 10.15
N GLY A 328 23.63 3.34 9.66
CA GLY A 328 24.33 3.18 8.39
C GLY A 328 23.38 2.88 7.24
N ASN A 329 23.66 1.82 6.51
CA ASN A 329 22.83 1.37 5.39
C ASN A 329 21.44 0.87 5.82
N MET A 330 21.22 0.62 7.12
CA MET A 330 19.91 0.21 7.67
C MET A 330 18.99 1.39 8.02
N THR A 331 19.41 2.62 7.73
CA THR A 331 18.60 3.84 7.87
C THR A 331 17.21 3.65 7.24
N PRO A 332 16.12 4.13 7.90
CA PRO A 332 14.75 3.96 7.41
C PRO A 332 14.53 4.47 5.99
N ARG A 333 13.51 3.92 5.33
CA ARG A 333 13.23 4.14 3.90
C ARG A 333 13.02 5.60 3.53
N ASP A 334 12.25 6.31 4.34
CA ASP A 334 11.95 7.73 4.16
C ASP A 334 13.23 8.58 4.18
N VAL A 335 14.10 8.35 5.14
CA VAL A 335 15.38 9.06 5.29
C VAL A 335 16.34 8.69 4.17
N ALA A 336 16.55 7.38 3.93
CA ALA A 336 17.46 6.92 2.88
C ALA A 336 17.04 7.41 1.48
N SER A 337 15.74 7.37 1.17
CA SER A 337 15.21 7.83 -0.12
C SER A 337 15.36 9.34 -0.29
N ARG A 338 15.06 10.12 0.76
CA ARG A 338 15.21 11.58 0.74
C ARG A 338 16.66 11.98 0.50
N ARG A 339 17.60 11.42 1.25
CA ARG A 339 19.04 11.75 1.09
C ARG A 339 19.58 11.32 -0.27
N ALA A 340 19.18 10.17 -0.77
CA ALA A 340 19.54 9.76 -2.14
C ALA A 340 19.02 10.76 -3.19
N ARG A 341 17.75 11.19 -3.08
CA ARG A 341 17.15 12.13 -4.01
C ARG A 341 17.81 13.52 -3.95
N GLU A 342 18.08 14.01 -2.74
CA GLU A 342 18.77 15.28 -2.51
C GLU A 342 20.13 15.31 -3.21
N LEU A 343 20.94 14.26 -3.03
CA LEU A 343 22.26 14.15 -3.65
C LEU A 343 22.17 13.98 -5.18
N CYS A 344 21.17 13.26 -5.68
CA CYS A 344 20.91 13.19 -7.12
C CYS A 344 20.52 14.56 -7.70
N ASN A 345 19.69 15.32 -7.01
CA ASN A 345 19.32 16.69 -7.41
C ASN A 345 20.52 17.66 -7.40
N ALA A 346 21.50 17.42 -6.52
CA ALA A 346 22.78 18.14 -6.51
C ALA A 346 23.73 17.71 -7.65
N GLY A 347 23.27 16.93 -8.63
CA GLY A 347 24.04 16.52 -9.80
C GLY A 347 25.00 15.35 -9.57
N ARG A 348 24.92 14.67 -8.41
CA ARG A 348 25.81 13.55 -8.04
C ARG A 348 25.23 12.17 -8.40
N GLY A 349 23.97 12.12 -8.87
CA GLY A 349 23.31 10.90 -9.25
C GLY A 349 23.97 10.20 -10.43
N VAL A 350 23.84 8.88 -10.47
CA VAL A 350 24.46 8.02 -11.50
C VAL A 350 23.41 7.42 -12.44
N GLY A 351 23.89 6.83 -13.53
CA GLY A 351 23.05 6.19 -14.55
C GLY A 351 22.29 7.19 -15.45
N PRO A 352 21.43 6.70 -16.35
CA PRO A 352 20.66 7.54 -17.24
C PRO A 352 19.82 8.57 -16.47
N GLY A 353 19.98 9.84 -16.81
CA GLY A 353 19.27 10.96 -16.17
C GLY A 353 19.76 11.32 -14.76
N GLY A 354 20.85 10.73 -14.25
CA GLY A 354 21.47 11.10 -12.97
C GLY A 354 20.55 10.93 -11.75
N ARG A 355 19.65 9.96 -11.75
CA ARG A 355 18.62 9.79 -10.70
C ARG A 355 18.88 8.62 -9.76
N SER A 356 19.93 7.81 -10.01
CA SER A 356 20.23 6.60 -9.27
C SER A 356 21.41 6.76 -8.32
N VAL A 357 21.52 5.84 -7.36
CA VAL A 357 22.67 5.65 -6.48
C VAL A 357 23.19 4.22 -6.61
N TYR A 358 24.39 3.94 -6.16
CA TYR A 358 24.95 2.59 -6.15
C TYR A 358 24.61 1.84 -4.85
N LEU A 359 24.31 0.54 -4.97
CA LEU A 359 24.25 -0.44 -3.90
C LEU A 359 25.31 -1.52 -4.21
N ASP A 360 26.35 -1.58 -3.39
CA ASP A 360 27.60 -2.31 -3.64
C ASP A 360 27.78 -3.46 -2.65
N LEU A 361 27.84 -4.69 -3.13
CA LEU A 361 28.10 -5.88 -2.32
C LEU A 361 29.55 -6.38 -2.44
N THR A 362 30.43 -5.63 -3.09
CA THR A 362 31.82 -6.05 -3.34
C THR A 362 32.56 -6.42 -2.06
N ASP A 363 32.39 -5.66 -0.98
CA ASP A 363 33.05 -5.92 0.29
C ASP A 363 32.53 -7.21 0.95
N ALA A 364 31.22 -7.43 0.95
CA ALA A 364 30.61 -8.65 1.46
C ALA A 364 31.04 -9.89 0.64
N ILE A 365 31.08 -9.77 -0.70
CA ILE A 365 31.52 -10.84 -1.58
C ILE A 365 33.01 -11.17 -1.32
N ARG A 366 33.86 -10.15 -1.09
CA ARG A 366 35.26 -10.34 -0.78
C ARG A 366 35.48 -11.02 0.59
N ALA A 367 34.66 -10.63 1.59
CA ALA A 367 34.78 -11.14 2.94
C ALA A 367 34.26 -12.58 3.11
N GLU A 368 33.09 -12.90 2.49
CA GLU A 368 32.40 -14.14 2.76
C GLU A 368 32.37 -15.11 1.56
N GLY A 369 32.72 -14.62 0.37
CA GLY A 369 32.70 -15.38 -0.86
C GLY A 369 31.36 -15.28 -1.63
N LYS A 370 31.45 -15.47 -2.94
CA LYS A 370 30.30 -15.40 -3.85
C LYS A 370 29.20 -16.39 -3.47
N ASP A 371 29.54 -17.62 -3.09
CA ASP A 371 28.59 -18.68 -2.79
C ASP A 371 27.75 -18.37 -1.55
N ALA A 372 28.33 -17.76 -0.51
CA ALA A 372 27.61 -17.33 0.68
C ALA A 372 26.61 -16.21 0.36
N ILE A 373 27.01 -15.23 -0.44
CA ILE A 373 26.11 -14.16 -0.93
C ILE A 373 25.03 -14.72 -1.85
N ALA A 374 25.36 -15.67 -2.73
CA ALA A 374 24.39 -16.33 -3.61
C ALA A 374 23.37 -17.16 -2.81
N ALA A 375 23.78 -17.83 -1.76
CA ALA A 375 22.86 -18.57 -0.87
C ALA A 375 21.81 -17.65 -0.21
N ARG A 376 22.19 -16.40 0.10
CA ARG A 376 21.27 -15.38 0.69
C ARG A 376 20.44 -14.64 -0.35
N TYR A 377 21.02 -14.24 -1.48
CA TYR A 377 20.45 -13.27 -2.42
C TYR A 377 20.46 -13.71 -3.88
N GLY A 378 20.85 -14.94 -4.22
CA GLY A 378 21.10 -15.37 -5.59
C GLY A 378 19.93 -15.16 -6.54
N ASN A 379 18.70 -15.38 -6.09
CA ASN A 379 17.50 -15.11 -6.89
C ASN A 379 17.28 -13.60 -7.15
N LEU A 380 17.66 -12.73 -6.22
CA LEU A 380 17.60 -11.28 -6.39
C LEU A 380 18.68 -10.81 -7.37
N MET A 381 19.88 -11.37 -7.27
CA MET A 381 20.99 -11.09 -8.18
C MET A 381 20.63 -11.46 -9.60
N THR A 382 20.11 -12.67 -9.81
CA THR A 382 19.65 -13.15 -11.13
C THR A 382 18.52 -12.28 -11.69
N MET A 383 17.60 -11.83 -10.84
CA MET A 383 16.53 -10.93 -11.26
C MET A 383 17.08 -9.56 -11.69
N TYR A 384 18.03 -8.99 -10.94
CA TYR A 384 18.66 -7.73 -11.30
C TYR A 384 19.40 -7.84 -12.65
N GLU A 385 20.22 -8.87 -12.83
CA GLU A 385 20.98 -9.12 -14.06
C GLU A 385 20.05 -9.24 -15.28
N ARG A 386 18.94 -9.98 -15.14
CA ARG A 386 17.97 -10.15 -16.24
C ARG A 386 17.27 -8.84 -16.65
N ILE A 387 17.11 -7.91 -15.72
CA ILE A 387 16.41 -6.64 -15.97
C ILE A 387 17.39 -5.57 -16.45
N SER A 388 18.56 -5.47 -15.82
CA SER A 388 19.54 -4.40 -16.08
C SER A 388 20.60 -4.76 -17.12
N GLY A 389 20.87 -6.05 -17.33
CA GLY A 389 22.00 -6.54 -18.11
C GLY A 389 23.35 -6.48 -17.38
N ASP A 390 23.40 -5.94 -16.15
CA ASP A 390 24.64 -5.84 -15.37
C ASP A 390 24.73 -7.01 -14.36
N ASP A 391 25.91 -7.66 -14.29
CA ASP A 391 26.20 -8.71 -13.30
C ASP A 391 26.48 -8.10 -11.93
N PRO A 392 25.59 -8.26 -10.93
CA PRO A 392 25.73 -7.64 -9.62
C PRO A 392 26.82 -8.25 -8.73
N TYR A 393 27.43 -9.37 -9.15
CA TYR A 393 28.61 -9.92 -8.51
C TYR A 393 29.92 -9.26 -8.96
N LYS A 394 29.88 -8.48 -10.05
CA LYS A 394 31.05 -7.80 -10.61
C LYS A 394 30.96 -6.29 -10.52
N LYS A 395 29.74 -5.73 -10.53
CA LYS A 395 29.50 -4.29 -10.51
C LYS A 395 28.47 -3.93 -9.47
N PRO A 396 28.57 -2.76 -8.83
CA PRO A 396 27.50 -2.22 -7.99
C PRO A 396 26.17 -2.12 -8.73
N MET A 397 25.08 -2.46 -8.04
CA MET A 397 23.74 -2.29 -8.57
C MET A 397 23.35 -0.81 -8.58
N ARG A 398 22.69 -0.36 -9.63
CA ARG A 398 22.02 0.93 -9.65
C ARG A 398 20.64 0.79 -9.01
N ILE A 399 20.35 1.62 -8.03
CA ILE A 399 19.06 1.67 -7.36
C ILE A 399 18.47 3.07 -7.42
N TYR A 400 17.13 3.15 -7.37
CA TYR A 400 16.36 4.38 -7.52
C TYR A 400 15.25 4.45 -6.46
N PRO A 401 15.07 5.59 -5.76
CA PRO A 401 13.94 5.78 -4.86
C PRO A 401 12.63 5.93 -5.63
N ALA A 402 11.66 5.05 -5.38
CA ALA A 402 10.38 5.05 -6.10
C ALA A 402 9.16 4.86 -5.20
N PRO A 403 7.97 5.39 -5.58
CA PRO A 403 6.72 5.13 -4.88
C PRO A 403 6.44 3.63 -4.77
N HIS A 404 6.08 3.21 -3.55
CA HIS A 404 6.00 1.79 -3.22
C HIS A 404 4.74 1.37 -2.46
N TYR A 405 4.35 2.12 -1.43
CA TYR A 405 3.25 1.76 -0.53
C TYR A 405 2.49 3.03 -0.14
N THR A 406 1.18 2.93 -0.01
CA THR A 406 0.34 4.04 0.46
C THR A 406 -0.15 3.77 1.87
N MET A 407 0.21 4.64 2.83
CA MET A 407 -0.32 4.59 4.19
C MET A 407 -1.66 5.30 4.30
N GLY A 408 -1.95 6.22 3.38
CA GLY A 408 -3.29 6.76 3.18
C GLY A 408 -4.23 5.73 2.53
N GLY A 409 -5.52 6.02 2.55
CA GLY A 409 -6.57 5.16 1.99
C GLY A 409 -7.93 5.54 2.52
N LEU A 410 -8.95 4.72 2.31
CA LEU A 410 -10.25 4.99 2.89
C LEU A 410 -10.16 4.97 4.43
N TRP A 411 -10.80 5.96 5.06
CA TRP A 411 -10.92 6.00 6.51
C TRP A 411 -11.70 4.78 7.01
N VAL A 412 -11.23 4.16 8.07
CA VAL A 412 -11.91 3.07 8.77
C VAL A 412 -11.90 3.30 10.28
N ASP A 413 -12.92 2.79 10.97
CA ASP A 413 -12.94 2.70 12.42
C ASP A 413 -12.09 1.52 12.94
N TYR A 414 -12.08 1.31 14.24
CA TYR A 414 -11.35 0.20 14.88
C TYR A 414 -11.84 -1.18 14.41
N HIS A 415 -13.07 -1.28 13.87
CA HIS A 415 -13.63 -2.51 13.31
C HIS A 415 -13.34 -2.71 11.82
N LEU A 416 -12.55 -1.86 11.19
CA LEU A 416 -12.25 -1.81 9.75
C LEU A 416 -13.47 -1.44 8.88
N MET A 417 -14.52 -0.88 9.46
CA MET A 417 -15.65 -0.36 8.70
C MET A 417 -15.40 1.10 8.30
N SER A 418 -15.70 1.45 7.05
CA SER A 418 -15.55 2.81 6.56
C SER A 418 -16.64 3.74 7.13
N SER A 419 -16.61 5.02 6.75
CA SER A 419 -17.69 5.98 7.06
C SER A 419 -19.01 5.65 6.36
N ILE A 420 -19.01 4.75 5.37
CA ILE A 420 -20.24 4.17 4.79
C ILE A 420 -20.53 2.86 5.53
N PRO A 421 -21.66 2.77 6.26
CA PRO A 421 -22.04 1.54 6.94
C PRO A 421 -22.10 0.33 6.00
N GLY A 422 -21.61 -0.83 6.48
CA GLY A 422 -21.57 -2.06 5.68
C GLY A 422 -20.46 -2.13 4.64
N LEU A 423 -19.62 -1.10 4.51
CA LEU A 423 -18.41 -1.11 3.69
C LEU A 423 -17.18 -1.29 4.59
N PHE A 424 -16.55 -2.44 4.51
CA PHE A 424 -15.26 -2.73 5.17
C PHE A 424 -14.12 -2.53 4.19
N VAL A 425 -12.97 -2.06 4.68
CA VAL A 425 -11.79 -1.82 3.83
C VAL A 425 -10.57 -2.42 4.50
N LEU A 426 -9.87 -3.31 3.80
CA LEU A 426 -8.83 -4.15 4.36
C LEU A 426 -7.49 -3.99 3.62
N GLY A 427 -6.41 -4.14 4.36
CA GLY A 427 -5.05 -4.02 3.82
C GLY A 427 -4.75 -2.60 3.31
N GLU A 428 -3.93 -2.49 2.29
CA GLU A 428 -3.45 -1.20 1.76
C GLU A 428 -4.55 -0.32 1.13
N ALA A 429 -5.78 -0.80 1.00
CA ALA A 429 -6.93 0.00 0.54
C ALA A 429 -7.46 0.94 1.62
N ASN A 430 -7.28 0.63 2.90
CA ASN A 430 -7.58 1.53 4.01
C ASN A 430 -6.39 2.43 4.35
N TYR A 431 -6.63 3.53 5.07
CA TYR A 431 -5.53 4.18 5.75
C TYR A 431 -4.99 3.21 6.82
N SER A 432 -3.67 3.07 6.88
CA SER A 432 -3.08 2.03 7.70
C SER A 432 -2.65 2.53 9.07
N GLU A 433 -2.60 1.63 10.03
CA GLU A 433 -2.03 1.87 11.37
C GLU A 433 -0.48 1.97 11.34
N HIS A 434 0.05 2.42 10.20
CA HIS A 434 1.47 2.68 9.99
C HIS A 434 1.85 4.15 10.09
N GLY A 435 0.86 5.05 10.28
CA GLY A 435 1.11 6.48 10.36
C GLY A 435 1.73 7.05 9.09
N ALA A 436 2.67 7.98 9.23
CA ALA A 436 3.28 8.66 8.11
C ALA A 436 4.42 7.88 7.42
N ASN A 437 4.88 6.79 8.01
CA ASN A 437 5.89 5.91 7.43
C ASN A 437 5.78 4.48 7.98
N ARG A 438 5.77 3.50 7.10
CA ARG A 438 5.62 2.09 7.44
C ARG A 438 6.99 1.44 7.67
N LEU A 439 7.13 0.70 8.76
CA LEU A 439 8.28 -0.17 8.97
C LEU A 439 8.41 -1.21 7.85
N GLY A 440 9.62 -1.51 7.43
CA GLY A 440 9.87 -2.61 6.49
C GLY A 440 9.19 -3.91 6.97
N ALA A 441 8.71 -4.74 6.05
CA ALA A 441 8.06 -6.03 6.32
C ALA A 441 6.71 -6.00 7.08
N SER A 442 6.09 -4.82 7.33
CA SER A 442 4.82 -4.73 8.08
C SER A 442 3.54 -4.74 7.20
N ALA A 443 3.63 -4.49 5.89
CA ALA A 443 2.45 -4.46 5.01
C ALA A 443 1.74 -5.82 4.91
N LEU A 444 2.51 -6.89 4.78
CA LEU A 444 1.97 -8.25 4.70
C LEU A 444 1.31 -8.67 6.02
N MET A 445 1.91 -8.25 7.15
CA MET A 445 1.37 -8.46 8.49
C MET A 445 -0.02 -7.81 8.63
N GLN A 446 -0.17 -6.54 8.25
CA GLN A 446 -1.46 -5.85 8.30
C GLN A 446 -2.52 -6.56 7.45
N GLY A 447 -2.21 -6.86 6.18
CA GLY A 447 -3.18 -7.49 5.29
C GLY A 447 -3.71 -8.84 5.82
N LEU A 448 -2.85 -9.63 6.44
CA LEU A 448 -3.22 -10.92 7.06
C LEU A 448 -3.92 -10.73 8.41
N ALA A 449 -3.54 -9.71 9.22
CA ALA A 449 -4.25 -9.35 10.44
C ALA A 449 -5.70 -8.97 10.13
N ASP A 450 -5.88 -8.07 9.17
CA ASP A 450 -7.20 -7.61 8.75
C ASP A 450 -8.06 -8.78 8.26
N GLY A 451 -7.50 -9.63 7.40
CA GLY A 451 -8.26 -10.70 6.75
C GLY A 451 -8.52 -11.93 7.62
N TYR A 452 -7.55 -12.40 8.39
CA TYR A 452 -7.73 -13.63 9.21
C TYR A 452 -8.31 -13.33 10.59
N PHE A 453 -7.97 -12.20 11.21
CA PHE A 453 -8.22 -12.03 12.65
C PHE A 453 -9.22 -10.92 12.99
N ILE A 454 -9.31 -9.85 12.18
CA ILE A 454 -10.14 -8.69 12.51
C ILE A 454 -11.48 -8.74 11.78
N ALA A 455 -11.47 -8.66 10.44
CA ALA A 455 -12.68 -8.59 9.64
C ALA A 455 -13.67 -9.75 9.89
N PRO A 456 -13.25 -11.01 10.06
CA PRO A 456 -14.21 -12.08 10.31
C PRO A 456 -15.09 -11.89 11.56
N SER A 457 -14.54 -11.28 12.60
CA SER A 457 -15.26 -10.96 13.84
C SER A 457 -16.13 -9.72 13.69
N THR A 458 -15.58 -8.64 13.11
CA THR A 458 -16.25 -7.35 13.01
C THR A 458 -17.35 -7.33 11.95
N VAL A 459 -17.16 -8.04 10.82
CA VAL A 459 -18.21 -8.29 9.81
C VAL A 459 -19.36 -9.10 10.43
N THR A 460 -19.05 -10.14 11.21
CA THR A 460 -20.06 -10.91 11.93
C THR A 460 -20.87 -10.01 12.88
N ALA A 461 -20.20 -9.14 13.62
CA ALA A 461 -20.87 -8.22 14.54
C ALA A 461 -21.78 -7.23 13.82
N TRP A 462 -21.32 -6.68 12.69
CA TRP A 462 -22.12 -5.81 11.84
C TRP A 462 -23.40 -6.51 11.36
N LEU A 463 -23.26 -7.69 10.79
CA LEU A 463 -24.37 -8.47 10.28
C LEU A 463 -25.35 -8.93 11.37
N ALA A 464 -24.87 -9.16 12.60
CA ALA A 464 -25.71 -9.48 13.75
C ALA A 464 -26.62 -8.32 14.17
N GLY A 465 -26.06 -7.11 14.17
CA GLY A 465 -26.80 -5.90 14.56
C GLY A 465 -27.64 -5.30 13.44
N ASN A 466 -27.44 -5.72 12.20
CA ASN A 466 -28.10 -5.18 11.02
C ASN A 466 -28.71 -6.31 10.18
N PRO A 467 -29.88 -6.84 10.56
CA PRO A 467 -30.56 -7.93 9.85
C PRO A 467 -31.19 -7.40 8.53
N ALA A 468 -30.39 -6.77 7.69
CA ALA A 468 -30.82 -6.17 6.46
C ALA A 468 -31.39 -7.20 5.49
N GLN A 469 -32.40 -6.81 4.72
CA GLN A 469 -32.92 -7.59 3.61
C GLN A 469 -31.92 -7.59 2.44
N ASP A 470 -31.96 -8.64 1.64
CA ASP A 470 -31.21 -8.71 0.41
C ASP A 470 -31.70 -7.65 -0.58
N VAL A 471 -30.81 -7.06 -1.34
CA VAL A 471 -31.13 -6.09 -2.39
C VAL A 471 -31.14 -6.82 -3.73
N ALA A 472 -32.26 -6.74 -4.44
CA ALA A 472 -32.39 -7.31 -5.77
C ALA A 472 -31.50 -6.56 -6.79
N THR A 473 -30.99 -7.25 -7.78
CA THR A 473 -30.08 -6.66 -8.79
C THR A 473 -30.79 -5.63 -9.71
N ASP A 474 -32.10 -5.63 -9.73
CA ASP A 474 -32.94 -4.65 -10.44
C ASP A 474 -33.39 -3.47 -9.56
N HIS A 475 -32.87 -3.32 -8.36
CA HIS A 475 -33.11 -2.17 -7.48
C HIS A 475 -32.75 -0.85 -8.19
N PRO A 476 -33.50 0.27 -7.95
CA PRO A 476 -33.21 1.56 -8.60
C PRO A 476 -31.75 2.01 -8.48
N ALA A 477 -31.12 1.86 -7.32
CA ALA A 477 -29.70 2.19 -7.12
C ALA A 477 -28.75 1.35 -8.00
N CYS A 478 -29.10 0.09 -8.26
CA CYS A 478 -28.35 -0.78 -9.16
C CYS A 478 -28.48 -0.33 -10.62
N ARG A 479 -29.69 0.04 -11.05
CA ARG A 479 -29.93 0.57 -12.40
C ARG A 479 -29.22 1.90 -12.62
N GLU A 480 -29.25 2.80 -11.64
CA GLU A 480 -28.53 4.08 -11.68
C GLU A 480 -27.03 3.87 -11.83
N GLY A 481 -26.42 2.96 -11.03
CA GLY A 481 -25.01 2.61 -11.13
C GLY A 481 -24.65 2.06 -12.50
N LEU A 482 -25.45 1.15 -13.06
CA LEU A 482 -25.24 0.63 -14.42
C LEU A 482 -25.28 1.74 -15.46
N GLU A 483 -26.29 2.60 -15.42
CA GLU A 483 -26.48 3.66 -16.40
C GLU A 483 -25.39 4.74 -16.30
N SER A 484 -24.97 5.10 -15.09
CA SER A 484 -23.84 6.00 -14.86
C SER A 484 -22.57 5.48 -15.53
N ASN A 485 -22.28 4.19 -15.35
CA ASN A 485 -21.09 3.58 -15.94
C ASN A 485 -21.21 3.35 -17.46
N ARG A 486 -22.42 3.11 -17.99
CA ARG A 486 -22.67 3.10 -19.45
C ARG A 486 -22.35 4.46 -20.07
N ARG A 487 -22.89 5.55 -19.52
CA ARG A 487 -22.62 6.92 -19.98
C ARG A 487 -21.13 7.24 -19.94
N ARG A 488 -20.46 6.96 -18.83
CA ARG A 488 -19.03 7.21 -18.66
C ARG A 488 -18.18 6.48 -19.70
N ARG A 489 -18.48 5.21 -19.99
CA ARG A 489 -17.78 4.44 -21.03
C ARG A 489 -18.04 5.00 -22.43
N SER A 490 -19.31 5.33 -22.73
CA SER A 490 -19.68 5.90 -24.01
C SER A 490 -19.00 7.24 -24.27
N GLN A 491 -18.88 8.10 -23.25
CA GLN A 491 -18.15 9.37 -23.36
C GLN A 491 -16.69 9.16 -23.76
N LEU A 492 -16.00 8.20 -23.13
CA LEU A 492 -14.60 7.90 -23.43
C LEU A 492 -14.41 7.27 -24.82
N ILE A 493 -15.25 6.34 -25.21
CA ILE A 493 -15.17 5.68 -26.54
C ILE A 493 -15.47 6.66 -27.67
N ASN A 494 -16.42 7.57 -27.46
CA ASN A 494 -16.84 8.54 -28.45
C ASN A 494 -16.03 9.85 -28.41
N SER A 495 -14.95 9.90 -27.63
CA SER A 495 -14.06 11.05 -27.62
C SER A 495 -13.42 11.27 -29.00
N ALA A 496 -13.39 12.52 -29.45
CA ALA A 496 -12.83 12.90 -30.76
C ALA A 496 -11.32 13.22 -30.72
N GLY A 497 -10.68 12.99 -29.59
CA GLY A 497 -9.29 13.34 -29.39
C GLY A 497 -8.30 12.45 -30.16
N SER A 498 -7.02 12.83 -30.11
CA SER A 498 -5.93 12.11 -30.79
C SER A 498 -4.84 11.63 -29.83
N THR A 499 -4.85 12.07 -28.56
CA THR A 499 -3.78 11.81 -27.58
C THR A 499 -4.01 10.48 -26.87
N PRO A 500 -3.01 9.55 -26.89
CA PRO A 500 -3.12 8.27 -26.19
C PRO A 500 -3.25 8.44 -24.67
N VAL A 501 -3.99 7.53 -24.03
CA VAL A 501 -4.18 7.50 -22.57
C VAL A 501 -2.85 7.47 -21.81
N ASP A 502 -1.88 6.69 -22.29
CA ASP A 502 -0.58 6.55 -21.64
C ASP A 502 0.21 7.88 -21.58
N SER A 503 0.01 8.80 -22.55
CA SER A 503 0.63 10.13 -22.52
C SER A 503 0.14 10.93 -21.30
N PHE A 504 -1.14 10.97 -21.06
CA PHE A 504 -1.72 11.64 -19.90
C PHE A 504 -1.26 11.02 -18.58
N HIS A 505 -1.20 9.68 -18.51
CA HIS A 505 -0.73 9.01 -17.29
C HIS A 505 0.75 9.31 -17.01
N ARG A 506 1.60 9.39 -18.04
CA ARG A 506 3.02 9.76 -17.89
C ARG A 506 3.17 11.21 -17.42
N GLU A 507 2.45 12.13 -18.02
CA GLU A 507 2.45 13.53 -17.62
C GLU A 507 1.98 13.70 -16.17
N LEU A 508 0.85 13.06 -15.80
CA LEU A 508 0.36 13.05 -14.43
C LEU A 508 1.42 12.48 -13.45
N GLY A 509 2.02 11.34 -13.80
CA GLY A 509 3.05 10.72 -12.97
C GLY A 509 4.28 11.60 -12.78
N SER A 510 4.69 12.34 -13.83
CA SER A 510 5.78 13.32 -13.74
C SER A 510 5.44 14.45 -12.78
N VAL A 511 4.27 15.07 -12.93
CA VAL A 511 3.80 16.11 -12.01
C VAL A 511 3.77 15.60 -10.57
N MET A 512 3.22 14.42 -10.34
CA MET A 512 3.10 13.87 -9.00
C MET A 512 4.44 13.53 -8.36
N ILE A 513 5.40 12.98 -9.10
CA ILE A 513 6.72 12.65 -8.53
C ILE A 513 7.56 13.90 -8.25
N ASP A 514 7.40 14.95 -9.06
CA ASP A 514 8.15 16.18 -8.92
C ASP A 514 7.54 17.14 -7.87
N ARG A 515 6.20 17.15 -7.71
CA ARG A 515 5.48 18.08 -6.80
C ARG A 515 4.99 17.44 -5.50
N CYS A 516 4.63 16.17 -5.52
CA CYS A 516 4.08 15.43 -4.37
C CYS A 516 4.83 14.11 -4.08
N GLY A 517 6.09 14.03 -4.50
CA GLY A 517 6.95 12.85 -4.31
C GLY A 517 7.67 12.85 -2.96
N ILE A 518 9.01 12.79 -3.00
CA ILE A 518 9.88 12.61 -1.83
C ILE A 518 10.02 13.91 -1.03
N SER A 519 10.23 15.03 -1.71
CA SER A 519 10.41 16.36 -1.15
C SER A 519 9.36 17.29 -1.73
N ARG A 520 8.79 18.15 -0.92
CA ARG A 520 7.60 18.97 -1.23
C ARG A 520 7.79 20.38 -0.69
N HIS A 521 7.29 21.37 -1.40
CA HIS A 521 7.19 22.75 -0.91
C HIS A 521 5.86 23.37 -1.34
N ALA A 522 5.38 24.36 -0.59
CA ALA A 522 4.04 24.92 -0.74
C ALA A 522 3.74 25.39 -2.17
N ASP A 523 4.67 26.12 -2.79
CA ASP A 523 4.46 26.64 -4.14
C ASP A 523 4.44 25.52 -5.18
N GLY A 524 5.34 24.53 -5.07
CA GLY A 524 5.31 23.36 -5.94
C GLY A 524 4.04 22.54 -5.82
N LEU A 525 3.47 22.44 -4.62
CA LEU A 525 2.17 21.75 -4.40
C LEU A 525 1.02 22.54 -5.04
N ARG A 526 1.00 23.87 -4.96
CA ARG A 526 0.02 24.73 -5.63
C ARG A 526 0.13 24.62 -7.15
N GLU A 527 1.35 24.75 -7.69
CA GLU A 527 1.61 24.57 -9.13
C GLU A 527 1.18 23.18 -9.60
N GLY A 528 1.50 22.12 -8.85
CA GLY A 528 1.09 20.75 -9.15
C GLY A 528 -0.42 20.60 -9.21
N LEU A 529 -1.15 21.27 -8.31
CA LEU A 529 -2.61 21.25 -8.31
C LEU A 529 -3.19 21.88 -9.59
N GLU A 530 -2.67 23.02 -10.01
CA GLU A 530 -3.08 23.67 -11.26
C GLU A 530 -2.69 22.85 -12.50
N GLN A 531 -1.49 22.26 -12.50
CA GLN A 531 -1.05 21.37 -13.58
C GLN A 531 -1.96 20.14 -13.73
N VAL A 532 -2.36 19.51 -12.61
CA VAL A 532 -3.24 18.34 -12.63
C VAL A 532 -4.65 18.71 -13.11
N LYS A 533 -5.18 19.88 -12.72
CA LYS A 533 -6.48 20.38 -13.21
C LYS A 533 -6.45 20.61 -14.73
N ALA A 534 -5.43 21.32 -15.21
CA ALA A 534 -5.25 21.58 -16.64
C ALA A 534 -5.08 20.27 -17.45
N LEU A 535 -4.39 19.28 -16.86
CA LEU A 535 -4.21 17.98 -17.49
C LEU A 535 -5.52 17.17 -17.54
N GLU A 536 -6.37 17.27 -16.51
CA GLU A 536 -7.71 16.67 -16.48
C GLU A 536 -8.61 17.29 -17.57
N GLU A 537 -8.59 18.63 -17.72
CA GLU A 537 -9.34 19.32 -18.77
C GLU A 537 -8.88 18.91 -20.18
N ARG A 538 -7.55 18.82 -20.38
CA ARG A 538 -6.99 18.31 -21.63
C ARG A 538 -7.36 16.85 -21.89
N PHE A 539 -7.38 16.02 -20.87
CA PHE A 539 -7.82 14.62 -20.99
C PHE A 539 -9.26 14.53 -21.49
N GLU A 540 -10.17 15.31 -20.92
CA GLU A 540 -11.60 15.32 -21.36
C GLU A 540 -11.74 15.76 -22.82
N ALA A 541 -10.91 16.70 -23.31
CA ALA A 541 -10.97 17.23 -24.65
C ALA A 541 -10.21 16.40 -25.70
N GLU A 542 -9.06 15.82 -25.33
CA GLU A 542 -8.07 15.32 -26.30
C GLU A 542 -7.83 13.80 -26.22
N VAL A 543 -8.36 13.10 -25.20
CA VAL A 543 -8.08 11.67 -25.04
C VAL A 543 -8.65 10.86 -26.21
N ARG A 544 -7.88 9.90 -26.67
CA ARG A 544 -8.33 8.89 -27.65
C ARG A 544 -8.40 7.52 -27.00
N VAL A 545 -9.57 6.92 -27.07
CA VAL A 545 -9.81 5.54 -26.64
C VAL A 545 -10.25 4.72 -27.86
N PRO A 546 -9.35 3.98 -28.52
CA PRO A 546 -9.69 3.16 -29.66
C PRO A 546 -10.52 1.93 -29.27
N GLY A 547 -11.26 1.38 -30.23
CA GLY A 547 -12.06 0.17 -30.05
C GLY A 547 -13.48 0.45 -29.58
N GLU A 548 -14.12 -0.56 -29.04
CA GLU A 548 -15.53 -0.53 -28.64
C GLU A 548 -15.68 -0.74 -27.11
N ALA A 549 -16.86 -0.40 -26.60
CA ALA A 549 -17.20 -0.63 -25.19
C ALA A 549 -17.44 -2.12 -24.87
N GLY A 550 -17.90 -2.87 -25.87
CA GLY A 550 -18.05 -4.33 -25.82
C GLY A 550 -16.73 -5.05 -26.06
N GLY A 551 -16.55 -6.24 -25.51
CA GLY A 551 -15.33 -7.02 -25.66
C GLY A 551 -14.14 -6.51 -24.82
N PRO A 552 -12.96 -7.12 -25.01
CA PRO A 552 -11.75 -6.73 -24.30
C PRO A 552 -11.22 -5.41 -24.89
N ASN A 553 -11.13 -4.37 -24.05
CA ASN A 553 -10.59 -3.07 -24.42
C ASN A 553 -9.69 -2.55 -23.30
N ALA A 554 -8.35 -2.76 -23.45
CA ALA A 554 -7.35 -2.35 -22.47
C ALA A 554 -7.19 -0.82 -22.41
N GLU A 555 -7.41 -0.10 -23.52
CA GLU A 555 -7.32 1.37 -23.53
C GLU A 555 -8.49 2.01 -22.80
N LEU A 556 -9.71 1.45 -22.95
CA LEU A 556 -10.86 1.88 -22.15
C LEU A 556 -10.65 1.62 -20.66
N GLU A 557 -10.06 0.47 -20.29
CA GLU A 557 -9.70 0.15 -18.91
C GLU A 557 -8.73 1.18 -18.33
N LYS A 558 -7.66 1.52 -19.08
CA LYS A 558 -6.69 2.55 -18.68
C LYS A 558 -7.36 3.91 -18.57
N ALA A 559 -8.16 4.32 -19.54
CA ALA A 559 -8.82 5.62 -19.57
C ALA A 559 -9.76 5.82 -18.37
N LEU A 560 -10.57 4.81 -18.04
CA LEU A 560 -11.43 4.82 -16.87
C LEU A 560 -10.64 5.04 -15.57
N ARG A 561 -9.46 4.42 -15.47
CA ARG A 561 -8.59 4.51 -14.30
C ARG A 561 -7.84 5.84 -14.23
N VAL A 562 -7.26 6.30 -15.35
CA VAL A 562 -6.53 7.57 -15.41
C VAL A 562 -7.45 8.75 -15.10
N LYS A 563 -8.70 8.69 -15.57
CA LYS A 563 -9.73 9.68 -15.20
C LYS A 563 -9.94 9.76 -13.67
N ASP A 564 -9.91 8.63 -12.97
CA ASP A 564 -10.02 8.61 -11.51
C ASP A 564 -8.72 9.09 -10.82
N PHE A 565 -7.57 8.91 -11.45
CA PHE A 565 -6.29 9.36 -10.91
C PHE A 565 -6.18 10.88 -10.81
N PHE A 566 -6.78 11.67 -11.71
CA PHE A 566 -6.74 13.12 -11.62
C PHE A 566 -7.36 13.64 -10.32
N GLY A 567 -8.56 13.18 -10.00
CA GLY A 567 -9.22 13.59 -8.75
C GLY A 567 -8.46 13.14 -7.51
N LEU A 568 -7.91 11.91 -7.52
CA LEU A 568 -7.09 11.41 -6.40
C LEU A 568 -5.77 12.20 -6.27
N ALA A 569 -5.11 12.52 -7.37
CA ALA A 569 -3.88 13.34 -7.39
C ALA A 569 -4.14 14.74 -6.80
N GLN A 570 -5.25 15.38 -7.18
CA GLN A 570 -5.66 16.65 -6.57
C GLN A 570 -5.87 16.53 -5.07
N LEU A 571 -6.50 15.44 -4.60
CA LEU A 571 -6.71 15.20 -3.17
C LEU A 571 -5.40 15.01 -2.42
N MET A 572 -4.43 14.27 -3.02
CA MET A 572 -3.09 14.08 -2.45
C MET A 572 -2.32 15.40 -2.34
N LEU A 573 -2.37 16.23 -3.37
CA LEU A 573 -1.72 17.56 -3.38
C LEU A 573 -2.34 18.49 -2.35
N ARG A 574 -3.68 18.52 -2.21
CA ARG A 574 -4.40 19.32 -1.21
C ARG A 574 -4.05 18.89 0.21
N ASP A 575 -4.02 17.58 0.47
CA ASP A 575 -3.67 17.07 1.79
C ASP A 575 -2.21 17.40 2.16
N ALA A 576 -1.29 17.25 1.19
CA ALA A 576 0.10 17.61 1.38
C ALA A 576 0.30 19.12 1.61
N LEU A 577 -0.49 19.97 0.94
CA LEU A 577 -0.47 21.41 1.14
C LEU A 577 -1.02 21.82 2.52
N ALA A 578 -2.12 21.18 2.94
CA ALA A 578 -2.79 21.46 4.20
C ALA A 578 -2.04 20.93 5.44
N ARG A 579 -1.08 20.02 5.25
CA ARG A 579 -0.26 19.46 6.33
C ARG A 579 1.09 20.17 6.38
N GLU A 580 1.16 21.22 7.19
CA GLU A 580 2.33 22.11 7.34
C GLU A 580 3.31 21.57 8.39
N GLU A 581 3.80 20.37 8.17
CA GLU A 581 4.83 19.69 8.97
C GLU A 581 5.65 18.74 8.08
N SER A 582 6.71 18.16 8.62
CA SER A 582 7.40 17.02 8.03
C SER A 582 7.32 15.83 8.96
N CYS A 583 6.73 14.72 8.47
CA CYS A 583 6.63 13.47 9.20
C CYS A 583 6.73 12.27 8.23
N GLY A 584 7.56 11.29 8.56
CA GLY A 584 7.75 10.09 7.76
C GLY A 584 8.07 10.40 6.29
N ALA A 585 7.27 9.86 5.40
CA ALA A 585 7.41 10.07 3.97
C ALA A 585 6.85 11.41 3.46
N HIS A 586 6.11 12.14 4.28
CA HIS A 586 5.67 13.50 4.00
C HIS A 586 6.73 14.49 4.46
N PHE A 587 7.55 14.97 3.55
CA PHE A 587 8.61 15.93 3.86
C PHE A 587 8.35 17.28 3.17
N ARG A 588 8.14 18.31 3.98
CA ARG A 588 7.97 19.70 3.56
C ARG A 588 9.29 20.45 3.80
N GLU A 589 9.88 21.00 2.73
CA GLU A 589 11.17 21.69 2.79
C GLU A 589 11.14 22.90 3.74
N GLU A 590 9.99 23.52 3.93
CA GLU A 590 9.78 24.62 4.88
C GLU A 590 9.73 24.15 6.34
N HIS A 591 9.53 22.86 6.57
CA HIS A 591 9.36 22.26 7.90
C HIS A 591 10.46 21.24 8.18
N GLN A 592 11.70 21.68 8.19
CA GLN A 592 12.88 20.90 8.51
C GLN A 592 13.74 21.59 9.58
N SER A 593 14.63 20.84 10.22
CA SER A 593 15.66 21.38 11.10
C SER A 593 16.80 22.00 10.29
N ASP A 594 17.68 22.76 10.94
CA ASP A 594 18.90 23.32 10.34
C ASP A 594 19.82 22.23 9.75
N GLU A 595 19.69 21.01 10.24
CA GLU A 595 20.43 19.84 9.77
C GLU A 595 19.73 19.07 8.63
N GLY A 596 18.60 19.58 8.14
CA GLY A 596 17.80 18.98 7.06
C GLY A 596 17.00 17.75 7.48
N GLU A 597 16.68 17.58 8.78
CA GLU A 597 15.82 16.51 9.27
C GLU A 597 14.35 16.94 9.34
N ALA A 598 13.44 15.97 9.27
CA ALA A 598 12.01 16.21 9.34
C ALA A 598 11.62 16.88 10.68
N ARG A 599 10.90 17.98 10.61
CA ARG A 599 10.36 18.70 11.76
C ARG A 599 8.85 18.49 11.86
N ARG A 600 8.48 17.64 12.81
CA ARG A 600 7.08 17.31 13.13
C ARG A 600 6.46 18.38 14.02
N ASP A 601 5.17 18.63 13.85
CA ASP A 601 4.37 19.53 14.71
C ASP A 601 3.23 18.74 15.36
N ASP A 602 3.47 18.28 16.57
CA ASP A 602 2.51 17.48 17.34
C ASP A 602 1.38 18.30 17.94
N VAL A 603 1.52 19.64 18.03
CA VAL A 603 0.48 20.52 18.55
C VAL A 603 -0.65 20.68 17.55
N ASN A 604 -0.31 20.92 16.29
CA ASN A 604 -1.27 21.23 15.24
C ASN A 604 -1.65 20.02 14.38
N PHE A 605 -0.76 19.02 14.24
CA PHE A 605 -0.93 17.92 13.27
C PHE A 605 -0.95 16.52 13.87
N ALA A 606 -1.08 16.35 15.19
CA ALA A 606 -1.35 15.04 15.80
C ALA A 606 -2.80 14.60 15.53
N HIS A 607 -3.14 14.42 14.25
CA HIS A 607 -4.47 14.01 13.83
C HIS A 607 -4.42 13.19 12.51
N ILE A 608 -5.48 12.42 12.27
CA ILE A 608 -5.79 11.84 10.98
C ILE A 608 -6.58 12.88 10.18
N ALA A 609 -6.09 13.28 9.01
CA ALA A 609 -6.83 14.12 8.09
C ALA A 609 -7.79 13.25 7.27
N ALA A 610 -9.09 13.41 7.47
CA ALA A 610 -10.12 12.68 6.76
C ALA A 610 -10.87 13.62 5.80
N TRP A 611 -10.85 13.30 4.52
CA TRP A 611 -11.43 14.11 3.46
C TRP A 611 -12.79 13.58 3.02
N GLU A 612 -13.78 14.45 2.99
CA GLU A 612 -15.11 14.19 2.47
C GLU A 612 -15.22 14.71 1.03
N HIS A 613 -15.75 13.88 0.14
CA HIS A 613 -16.01 14.30 -1.23
C HIS A 613 -17.20 15.28 -1.26
N ASN A 614 -17.00 16.43 -1.88
CA ASN A 614 -18.04 17.41 -2.13
C ASN A 614 -18.31 17.50 -3.63
N THR A 615 -19.50 17.09 -4.05
CA THR A 615 -19.89 17.07 -5.46
C THR A 615 -19.97 18.47 -6.09
N ASN A 616 -20.26 19.50 -5.29
CA ASN A 616 -20.54 20.85 -5.75
C ASN A 616 -19.45 21.88 -5.37
N GLY A 617 -18.27 21.43 -4.96
CA GLY A 617 -17.20 22.32 -4.52
C GLY A 617 -15.94 21.59 -4.09
N GLU A 618 -15.09 22.31 -3.38
CA GLU A 618 -13.85 21.76 -2.85
C GLU A 618 -14.12 20.66 -1.82
N PRO A 619 -13.28 19.61 -1.75
CA PRO A 619 -13.40 18.57 -0.74
C PRO A 619 -13.26 19.15 0.68
N ILE A 620 -14.00 18.58 1.63
CA ILE A 620 -14.03 19.05 3.01
C ILE A 620 -13.06 18.24 3.85
N ARG A 621 -12.18 18.94 4.58
CA ARG A 621 -11.22 18.30 5.47
C ARG A 621 -11.74 18.24 6.90
N HIS A 622 -11.78 17.05 7.46
CA HIS A 622 -12.03 16.77 8.86
C HIS A 622 -10.73 16.34 9.56
N SER A 623 -10.60 16.62 10.85
CA SER A 623 -9.46 16.21 11.66
C SER A 623 -9.93 15.31 12.79
N GLU A 624 -9.40 14.09 12.85
CA GLU A 624 -9.61 13.16 13.97
C GLU A 624 -8.39 13.27 14.90
N PRO A 625 -8.51 13.81 16.10
CA PRO A 625 -7.39 13.96 17.03
C PRO A 625 -6.81 12.60 17.44
N LEU A 626 -5.49 12.48 17.44
CA LEU A 626 -4.77 11.33 17.98
C LEU A 626 -4.44 11.57 19.45
N GLN A 627 -4.67 10.55 20.27
CA GLN A 627 -4.35 10.56 21.69
C GLN A 627 -3.32 9.48 21.99
N PHE A 628 -2.31 9.85 22.77
CA PHE A 628 -1.19 8.98 23.13
C PHE A 628 -1.13 8.83 24.64
N THR A 629 -1.52 7.67 25.14
CA THR A 629 -1.59 7.36 26.57
C THR A 629 -0.51 6.36 27.00
N ALA A 630 -0.15 5.44 26.12
CA ALA A 630 0.83 4.40 26.41
C ALA A 630 2.26 4.84 26.04
N LEU A 631 2.42 5.68 25.02
CA LEU A 631 3.73 6.10 24.56
C LEU A 631 3.70 7.59 24.17
N GLN A 632 4.43 8.42 24.90
CA GLN A 632 4.50 9.85 24.59
C GLN A 632 5.25 10.11 23.27
N PRO A 633 4.76 11.06 22.44
CA PRO A 633 5.43 11.46 21.23
C PRO A 633 6.89 11.88 21.48
N SER A 634 7.79 11.34 20.71
CA SER A 634 9.22 11.66 20.74
C SER A 634 9.76 11.80 19.33
N THR A 635 10.77 12.63 19.15
CA THR A 635 11.44 12.81 17.86
C THR A 635 12.24 11.54 17.52
N ARG A 636 12.18 11.11 16.26
CA ARG A 636 13.05 10.05 15.76
C ARG A 636 14.46 10.59 15.62
N SER A 637 15.45 9.82 16.07
CA SER A 637 16.87 10.09 15.81
C SER A 637 17.54 8.84 15.27
N TYR A 638 18.34 9.02 14.24
CA TYR A 638 19.10 7.96 13.56
C TYR A 638 20.61 8.25 13.55
N LYS A 639 21.01 9.32 14.24
CA LYS A 639 22.42 9.74 14.43
C LYS A 639 23.14 8.98 15.52
#